data_c9d50ccab52c539a49bdad49ec4738ff
#
_entry.id   c9d50ccab52c539a49bdad49ec4738ff
#
_cell.length_a   1.000
_cell.length_b   1.000
_cell.length_c   1.000
_cell.angle_alpha   90.00
_cell.angle_beta   90.00
_cell.angle_gamma   90.00
#
_symmetry.space_group_name_H-M   'P 1'
#
loop_
_entity.id
_entity.type
_entity.pdbx_description
1 polymer ?
#
loop_
_entity_poly.entity_id
_entity_poly.type
_entity_poly.pdbx_seq_one_letter_code
_entity_poly.pdbx_strand_id
1 'polypeptide(L)'
;MITCKNCGSQQADGNVFCDICGNRLEPQPQQIPPQAQQISTQPQQIPPQPQQIPPQAQQIPPQAQQIPPQPQQIPPQPQQIPPQPQQIPPQPQFNSKPAYAAAGGAAVKSAGNKKLPLIIAVCAAAIVVVLIVLAFVFLFKGGSNQSYLYFKDNALCVATGNNAGNEVSDRLTDSISDSSYNYKYKLSNDGSKIFYIDNDALYWNVTNDKKSAPTRIAYNVLNYNVDENGNNVLFLTNAYDLYKYDLGKDSKEKVSSNVSSGYDYDDSFNKIVFLSNDNVLYLINGNADKEKIDSDVSSWYANSDYTTFYYSKDGSFYKKNAGSDDKTKLVSDIYSICNVYPESGKFYYTKKNEIVVNYSDMVADDLAASDAQIKEPKEPEYPKRADYPDYPFFLDYDDDKKYDNAVKEYEKKVKEIDDAYDKAYKEYEKAYNQYWEDMDAYRAKQSRDELREEIKNNSTTITTFSLYYYNGTEEKLIDDNYDNSIWYRIGSDEGETPVFAYRRSAYTGESGAKLKLSEISSIYDIESKISDSSYSSTSDVGKFFVTEDKISELPSDIKGSIAVTNGGKTLYYALDEKTESSSNYSLYKADISGGSISDGVKISDSVSSLLMITDDGKAIYVNKSEGSTNSSSGYDLYIDDKLVDSDVYANYPVYYYDNALYYATDYSSTSQKATLKCYKSGESTKIKDDVSIYSVLTDGSVIFIYDYSITSMRGELYRYSGGNPEKIDDDVQSIIHINNDKIQIGVVY
;
A
#
# COMPACT_ATOMS: atom_id res chain seq x y z
N MET A 1 9.40 -5.11 -42.09
CA MET A 1 10.48 -4.47 -41.30
C MET A 1 10.24 -2.97 -41.23
N ILE A 2 10.27 -2.40 -40.05
CA ILE A 2 10.05 -0.97 -39.80
C ILE A 2 11.39 -0.28 -39.63
N THR A 3 11.60 0.85 -40.31
CA THR A 3 12.85 1.63 -40.19
C THR A 3 12.69 2.69 -39.13
N CYS A 4 13.55 2.68 -38.13
CA CYS A 4 13.54 3.71 -37.06
C CYS A 4 13.89 5.09 -37.62
N LYS A 5 13.00 6.05 -37.47
CA LYS A 5 13.18 7.43 -37.95
C LYS A 5 14.30 8.19 -37.24
N ASN A 6 14.70 7.75 -36.04
CA ASN A 6 15.72 8.42 -35.23
C ASN A 6 17.14 7.95 -35.55
N CYS A 7 17.38 6.65 -35.75
CA CYS A 7 18.72 6.09 -35.93
C CYS A 7 18.89 5.34 -37.27
N GLY A 8 17.86 5.20 -38.11
CA GLY A 8 17.90 4.55 -39.40
C GLY A 8 17.97 3.02 -39.37
N SER A 9 17.97 2.38 -38.19
CA SER A 9 18.03 0.93 -38.06
C SER A 9 16.74 0.23 -38.53
N GLN A 10 16.87 -0.94 -39.15
CA GLN A 10 15.74 -1.78 -39.51
C GLN A 10 15.35 -2.69 -38.35
N GLN A 11 14.08 -2.69 -38.01
CA GLN A 11 13.49 -3.45 -36.89
C GLN A 11 12.48 -4.47 -37.42
N ALA A 12 12.25 -5.54 -36.67
CA ALA A 12 11.23 -6.53 -36.99
C ALA A 12 9.81 -5.93 -36.94
N ASP A 13 8.92 -6.43 -37.80
CA ASP A 13 7.51 -6.02 -37.76
C ASP A 13 6.89 -6.48 -36.45
N GLY A 14 6.30 -5.50 -35.69
CA GLY A 14 5.72 -5.74 -34.38
C GLY A 14 6.48 -5.11 -33.21
N ASN A 15 7.72 -4.67 -33.40
CA ASN A 15 8.44 -3.93 -32.36
C ASN A 15 7.80 -2.54 -32.14
N VAL A 16 7.55 -2.22 -30.89
CA VAL A 16 6.99 -0.92 -30.48
C VAL A 16 8.09 0.11 -30.24
N PHE A 17 9.30 -0.34 -29.94
CA PHE A 17 10.49 0.49 -29.73
C PHE A 17 11.68 -0.02 -30.53
N CYS A 18 12.59 0.86 -30.90
CA CYS A 18 13.81 0.52 -31.59
C CYS A 18 14.84 -0.09 -30.64
N ASP A 19 15.32 -1.30 -30.93
CA ASP A 19 16.29 -2.03 -30.09
C ASP A 19 17.67 -1.37 -30.00
N ILE A 20 17.96 -0.41 -30.90
CA ILE A 20 19.27 0.26 -30.93
C ILE A 20 19.26 1.61 -30.21
N CYS A 21 18.17 2.39 -30.32
CA CYS A 21 18.14 3.73 -29.75
C CYS A 21 16.96 3.99 -28.79
N GLY A 22 16.12 2.98 -28.51
CA GLY A 22 15.00 3.07 -27.59
C GLY A 22 13.82 3.95 -28.06
N ASN A 23 13.89 4.51 -29.27
CA ASN A 23 12.84 5.40 -29.75
C ASN A 23 11.60 4.63 -30.20
N ARG A 24 10.41 5.18 -29.92
CA ARG A 24 9.14 4.54 -30.28
C ARG A 24 8.96 4.49 -31.78
N LEU A 25 8.58 3.32 -32.31
CA LEU A 25 8.31 3.08 -33.72
C LEU A 25 6.82 3.35 -33.98
N GLU A 26 6.52 4.13 -35.05
CA GLU A 26 5.14 4.36 -35.45
C GLU A 26 4.65 3.20 -36.34
N PRO A 27 3.50 2.58 -36.03
CA PRO A 27 2.95 1.53 -36.88
C PRO A 27 2.53 2.11 -38.22
N GLN A 28 2.94 1.48 -39.32
CA GLN A 28 2.45 1.82 -40.68
C GLN A 28 0.96 1.44 -40.78
N PRO A 29 0.13 2.26 -41.44
CA PRO A 29 -1.26 1.89 -41.71
C PRO A 29 -1.30 0.68 -42.63
N GLN A 30 -1.91 -0.39 -42.18
CA GLN A 30 -2.12 -1.58 -43.01
C GLN A 30 -3.13 -1.26 -44.12
N GLN A 31 -2.72 -1.41 -45.36
CA GLN A 31 -3.63 -1.43 -46.51
C GLN A 31 -4.42 -2.73 -46.50
N ILE A 32 -5.73 -2.64 -46.37
CA ILE A 32 -6.66 -3.77 -46.44
C ILE A 32 -6.88 -4.11 -47.92
N PRO A 33 -6.66 -5.38 -48.38
CA PRO A 33 -7.02 -5.78 -49.75
C PRO A 33 -8.56 -5.82 -49.90
N PRO A 34 -9.10 -5.48 -51.09
CA PRO A 34 -10.55 -5.50 -51.30
C PRO A 34 -11.04 -6.95 -51.50
N GLN A 35 -11.85 -7.44 -50.58
CA GLN A 35 -12.69 -8.62 -50.80
C GLN A 35 -14.05 -8.23 -51.33
N ALA A 36 -14.40 -8.75 -52.48
CA ALA A 36 -15.69 -8.64 -53.10
C ALA A 36 -16.74 -9.47 -52.33
N GLN A 37 -17.79 -8.82 -51.85
CA GLN A 37 -19.01 -9.53 -51.43
C GLN A 37 -20.24 -8.92 -52.06
N GLN A 38 -21.07 -9.83 -52.53
CA GLN A 38 -22.33 -9.62 -53.26
C GLN A 38 -23.39 -8.97 -52.43
N ILE A 39 -24.14 -8.13 -53.10
CA ILE A 39 -25.26 -7.32 -52.62
C ILE A 39 -26.51 -8.18 -52.46
N SER A 40 -27.18 -8.06 -51.35
CA SER A 40 -28.61 -8.37 -51.22
C SER A 40 -29.34 -7.12 -50.73
N THR A 41 -30.26 -6.65 -51.58
CA THR A 41 -31.03 -5.41 -51.44
C THR A 41 -32.31 -5.63 -50.61
N GLN A 42 -32.51 -4.78 -49.57
CA GLN A 42 -33.87 -4.31 -49.22
C GLN A 42 -33.78 -2.94 -48.52
N PRO A 43 -34.68 -1.98 -48.87
CA PRO A 43 -34.57 -0.59 -48.41
C PRO A 43 -35.40 -0.39 -47.13
N GLN A 44 -34.81 0.22 -46.11
CA GLN A 44 -35.55 0.84 -45.02
C GLN A 44 -35.37 2.37 -45.05
N GLN A 45 -36.52 3.03 -44.91
CA GLN A 45 -36.71 4.49 -44.98
C GLN A 45 -36.06 5.20 -43.78
N ILE A 46 -35.37 6.30 -44.07
CA ILE A 46 -34.81 7.23 -43.08
C ILE A 46 -35.74 8.43 -42.97
N PRO A 47 -36.12 8.89 -41.74
CA PRO A 47 -36.84 10.15 -41.56
C PRO A 47 -35.91 11.37 -41.73
N PRO A 48 -36.43 12.53 -42.14
CA PRO A 48 -35.63 13.68 -42.56
C PRO A 48 -35.05 14.48 -41.37
N GLN A 49 -33.84 14.98 -41.54
CA GLN A 49 -33.13 15.93 -40.64
C GLN A 49 -33.78 17.35 -40.72
N PRO A 50 -33.76 18.12 -39.60
CA PRO A 50 -34.10 19.53 -39.60
C PRO A 50 -32.98 20.41 -40.15
N GLN A 51 -33.40 21.46 -40.84
CA GLN A 51 -32.58 22.43 -41.58
C GLN A 51 -31.80 23.37 -40.69
N GLN A 52 -30.66 23.80 -41.23
CA GLN A 52 -29.70 24.76 -40.67
C GLN A 52 -30.31 26.18 -40.59
N ILE A 53 -30.00 26.89 -39.49
CA ILE A 53 -30.25 28.32 -39.27
C ILE A 53 -28.96 29.10 -39.61
N PRO A 54 -29.01 30.20 -40.39
CA PRO A 54 -27.84 30.99 -40.75
C PRO A 54 -27.41 31.94 -39.59
N PRO A 55 -26.13 32.31 -39.50
CA PRO A 55 -25.62 33.21 -38.45
C PRO A 55 -25.84 34.65 -38.77
N GLN A 56 -26.43 35.43 -37.85
CA GLN A 56 -26.42 36.91 -37.89
C GLN A 56 -25.25 37.44 -37.06
N ALA A 57 -24.40 38.19 -37.73
CA ALA A 57 -23.34 38.95 -37.09
C ALA A 57 -23.90 40.28 -36.54
N GLN A 58 -23.66 40.61 -35.29
CA GLN A 58 -23.77 41.96 -34.76
C GLN A 58 -22.43 42.42 -34.20
N GLN A 59 -21.93 43.52 -34.78
CA GLN A 59 -20.73 44.23 -34.38
C GLN A 59 -21.03 45.10 -33.15
N ILE A 60 -20.13 45.07 -32.17
CA ILE A 60 -20.09 46.02 -31.05
C ILE A 60 -18.79 46.81 -31.17
N PRO A 61 -18.81 48.18 -31.09
CA PRO A 61 -17.62 49.03 -31.24
C PRO A 61 -16.77 49.05 -29.94
N PRO A 62 -15.45 49.32 -30.04
CA PRO A 62 -14.54 49.30 -28.91
C PRO A 62 -14.52 50.64 -28.16
N GLN A 63 -14.64 50.63 -26.83
CA GLN A 63 -14.25 51.73 -25.96
C GLN A 63 -12.99 51.33 -25.17
N ALA A 64 -11.95 52.12 -25.39
CA ALA A 64 -10.70 52.05 -24.65
C ALA A 64 -10.82 52.81 -23.33
N GLN A 65 -10.44 52.17 -22.24
CA GLN A 65 -9.99 52.85 -21.02
C GLN A 65 -8.75 52.19 -20.48
N GLN A 66 -7.70 52.97 -20.32
CA GLN A 66 -6.40 52.63 -19.76
C GLN A 66 -6.50 52.53 -18.24
N ILE A 67 -5.96 51.43 -17.67
CA ILE A 67 -5.71 51.29 -16.24
C ILE A 67 -4.21 50.94 -16.06
N PRO A 68 -3.48 51.63 -15.14
CA PRO A 68 -2.06 51.41 -14.95
C PRO A 68 -1.79 50.10 -14.16
N PRO A 69 -0.62 49.43 -14.32
CA PRO A 69 -0.33 48.15 -13.70
C PRO A 69 0.10 48.30 -12.24
N GLN A 70 -0.58 47.61 -11.35
CA GLN A 70 -0.06 47.25 -10.03
C GLN A 70 0.46 45.79 -10.04
N PRO A 71 1.60 45.50 -9.43
CA PRO A 71 2.08 44.13 -9.35
C PRO A 71 1.35 43.38 -8.20
N GLN A 72 0.50 42.45 -8.55
CA GLN A 72 -0.04 41.48 -7.61
C GLN A 72 0.84 40.25 -7.59
N GLN A 73 1.30 39.90 -6.39
CA GLN A 73 1.93 38.62 -6.08
C GLN A 73 0.92 37.51 -6.34
N ILE A 74 1.27 36.58 -7.19
CA ILE A 74 0.51 35.36 -7.47
C ILE A 74 0.72 34.41 -6.29
N PRO A 75 -0.33 33.96 -5.58
CA PRO A 75 -0.19 32.84 -4.63
C PRO A 75 0.22 31.57 -5.38
N PRO A 76 1.05 30.70 -4.81
CA PRO A 76 1.42 29.47 -5.47
C PRO A 76 0.19 28.60 -5.72
N GLN A 77 0.03 28.16 -6.95
CA GLN A 77 -0.97 27.17 -7.34
C GLN A 77 -0.80 25.89 -6.50
N PRO A 78 -1.89 25.25 -6.05
CA PRO A 78 -1.81 23.94 -5.47
C PRO A 78 -1.20 22.97 -6.48
N GLN A 79 -0.13 22.31 -6.10
CA GLN A 79 0.46 21.22 -6.87
C GLN A 79 -0.63 20.17 -7.10
N GLN A 80 -0.81 19.78 -8.34
CA GLN A 80 -1.64 18.63 -8.70
C GLN A 80 -1.12 17.42 -7.94
N ILE A 81 -1.96 16.85 -7.11
CA ILE A 81 -1.73 15.56 -6.48
C ILE A 81 -1.57 14.55 -7.62
N PRO A 82 -0.46 13.79 -7.69
CA PRO A 82 -0.35 12.70 -8.65
C PRO A 82 -1.52 11.74 -8.45
N PRO A 83 -2.07 11.13 -9.51
CA PRO A 83 -3.12 10.14 -9.35
C PRO A 83 -2.62 9.05 -8.39
N GLN A 84 -3.43 8.75 -7.37
CA GLN A 84 -3.17 7.63 -6.46
C GLN A 84 -2.87 6.39 -7.29
N PRO A 85 -1.81 5.65 -6.97
CA PRO A 85 -1.60 4.33 -7.56
C PRO A 85 -2.84 3.49 -7.28
N GLN A 86 -3.41 2.90 -8.31
CA GLN A 86 -4.42 1.86 -8.16
C GLN A 86 -3.87 0.83 -7.18
N GLN A 87 -4.66 0.46 -6.19
CA GLN A 87 -4.33 -0.57 -5.23
C GLN A 87 -3.94 -1.83 -6.00
N ILE A 88 -2.67 -2.16 -5.95
CA ILE A 88 -2.18 -3.47 -6.34
C ILE A 88 -2.83 -4.46 -5.36
N PRO A 89 -3.43 -5.56 -5.82
CA PRO A 89 -3.90 -6.61 -4.93
C PRO A 89 -2.77 -6.98 -3.96
N PRO A 90 -3.06 -7.26 -2.70
CA PRO A 90 -2.02 -7.61 -1.72
C PRO A 90 -1.20 -8.78 -2.27
N GLN A 91 0.09 -8.54 -2.47
CA GLN A 91 1.02 -9.62 -2.76
C GLN A 91 1.02 -10.58 -1.57
N PRO A 92 1.13 -11.89 -1.79
CA PRO A 92 1.32 -12.83 -0.71
C PRO A 92 2.51 -12.40 0.13
N GLN A 93 2.30 -12.20 1.42
CA GLN A 93 3.39 -11.96 2.35
C GLN A 93 4.22 -13.25 2.43
N PHE A 94 5.45 -13.18 1.96
CA PHE A 94 6.38 -14.29 2.14
C PHE A 94 6.73 -14.38 3.62
N ASN A 95 6.27 -15.45 4.26
CA ASN A 95 6.66 -15.76 5.63
C ASN A 95 8.14 -16.13 5.66
N SER A 96 8.93 -15.36 6.41
CA SER A 96 10.26 -15.80 6.84
C SER A 96 10.11 -17.00 7.78
N LYS A 97 10.79 -18.11 7.46
CA LYS A 97 10.72 -19.36 8.22
C LYS A 97 11.27 -19.19 9.64
N PRO A 98 10.58 -19.70 10.67
CA PRO A 98 11.22 -19.84 11.97
C PRO A 98 12.23 -21.00 11.95
N ALA A 99 13.41 -20.75 12.49
CA ALA A 99 14.43 -21.78 12.66
C ALA A 99 14.03 -22.74 13.79
N TYR A 100 13.85 -24.02 13.47
CA TYR A 100 13.58 -25.04 14.46
C TYR A 100 14.84 -25.41 15.24
N ALA A 101 14.83 -25.24 16.57
CA ALA A 101 15.76 -25.85 17.48
C ALA A 101 15.22 -27.21 17.92
N ALA A 102 15.86 -28.31 17.51
CA ALA A 102 15.52 -29.65 17.92
C ALA A 102 16.00 -29.92 19.37
N ALA A 103 15.10 -30.02 20.32
CA ALA A 103 15.38 -30.50 21.67
C ALA A 103 15.09 -31.99 21.75
N GLY A 104 16.14 -32.83 21.73
CA GLY A 104 16.09 -34.25 22.01
C GLY A 104 16.08 -34.50 23.50
N GLY A 105 14.93 -34.88 24.08
CA GLY A 105 14.80 -35.32 25.44
C GLY A 105 15.08 -36.83 25.57
N ALA A 106 16.09 -37.20 26.34
CA ALA A 106 16.32 -38.59 26.76
C ALA A 106 15.97 -38.75 28.23
N ALA A 107 15.00 -39.61 28.48
CA ALA A 107 14.59 -40.02 29.83
C ALA A 107 15.60 -41.00 30.45
N VAL A 108 16.10 -40.68 31.62
CA VAL A 108 16.93 -41.62 32.43
C VAL A 108 16.11 -42.17 33.60
N LYS A 109 15.98 -43.48 33.66
CA LYS A 109 15.44 -44.23 34.79
C LYS A 109 16.47 -44.41 35.89
N SER A 110 16.06 -44.20 37.13
CA SER A 110 16.80 -44.40 38.36
C SER A 110 17.04 -45.88 38.68
N ALA A 111 18.25 -46.25 39.15
CA ALA A 111 18.50 -47.40 39.98
C ALA A 111 19.77 -47.22 40.84
N GLY A 112 19.68 -47.56 42.06
CA GLY A 112 20.42 -47.24 43.25
C GLY A 112 21.85 -47.75 43.48
N ASN A 113 22.44 -47.02 44.41
CA ASN A 113 23.51 -47.36 45.40
C ASN A 113 24.57 -48.39 45.14
N LYS A 114 25.82 -47.99 45.10
CA LYS A 114 26.94 -48.36 46.03
C LYS A 114 28.31 -47.85 45.49
N LYS A 115 29.07 -47.21 46.37
CA LYS A 115 30.54 -47.15 46.47
C LYS A 115 31.15 -45.71 46.35
N LEU A 116 31.59 -45.23 47.49
CA LEU A 116 32.15 -43.93 47.79
C LEU A 116 33.61 -43.67 47.32
N PRO A 117 34.46 -44.58 46.81
CA PRO A 117 35.76 -44.15 46.28
C PRO A 117 35.79 -43.84 44.78
N LEU A 118 34.70 -44.01 44.04
CA LEU A 118 34.63 -43.69 42.63
C LEU A 118 34.30 -42.20 42.40
N ILE A 119 33.73 -41.56 43.42
CA ILE A 119 33.25 -40.15 43.31
C ILE A 119 34.41 -39.15 43.21
N ILE A 120 35.53 -39.40 43.90
CA ILE A 120 36.70 -38.49 43.87
C ILE A 120 37.43 -38.56 42.51
N ALA A 121 37.51 -39.72 41.90
CA ALA A 121 38.11 -39.88 40.58
C ALA A 121 37.20 -39.31 39.45
N VAL A 122 35.89 -39.42 39.60
CA VAL A 122 34.90 -38.86 38.65
C VAL A 122 34.82 -37.32 38.79
N CYS A 123 34.91 -36.79 40.00
CA CYS A 123 34.97 -35.33 40.21
C CYS A 123 36.29 -34.69 39.67
N ALA A 124 37.43 -35.39 39.83
CA ALA A 124 38.71 -34.92 39.24
C ALA A 124 38.69 -35.02 37.71
N ALA A 125 38.10 -36.09 37.13
CA ALA A 125 37.92 -36.17 35.67
C ALA A 125 36.89 -35.17 35.16
N ALA A 126 35.81 -34.88 35.89
CA ALA A 126 34.85 -33.81 35.54
C ALA A 126 35.47 -32.41 35.60
N ILE A 127 36.33 -32.13 36.60
CA ILE A 127 37.05 -30.86 36.67
C ILE A 127 38.06 -30.73 35.53
N VAL A 128 38.74 -31.81 35.15
CA VAL A 128 39.66 -31.77 34.00
C VAL A 128 38.88 -31.64 32.71
N VAL A 129 37.72 -32.26 32.54
CA VAL A 129 36.81 -32.08 31.38
C VAL A 129 36.24 -30.67 31.36
N VAL A 130 35.86 -30.11 32.50
CA VAL A 130 35.39 -28.71 32.60
C VAL A 130 36.51 -27.74 32.31
N LEU A 131 37.76 -27.98 32.78
CA LEU A 131 38.91 -27.18 32.45
C LEU A 131 39.35 -27.33 30.99
N ILE A 132 39.19 -28.51 30.39
CA ILE A 132 39.41 -28.74 28.96
C ILE A 132 38.31 -28.06 28.16
N VAL A 133 37.06 -28.15 28.56
CA VAL A 133 35.94 -27.43 27.93
C VAL A 133 36.09 -25.93 28.11
N LEU A 134 36.48 -25.44 29.28
CA LEU A 134 36.81 -24.02 29.51
C LEU A 134 38.05 -23.60 28.72
N ALA A 135 39.12 -24.41 28.65
CA ALA A 135 40.26 -24.16 27.80
C ALA A 135 39.92 -24.24 26.32
N PHE A 136 39.04 -25.15 25.89
CA PHE A 136 38.47 -25.16 24.55
C PHE A 136 37.60 -23.88 24.31
N VAL A 137 36.74 -23.50 25.24
CA VAL A 137 35.94 -22.26 25.15
C VAL A 137 36.84 -21.02 25.22
N PHE A 138 37.97 -21.07 25.99
CA PHE A 138 38.96 -19.98 26.01
C PHE A 138 39.95 -19.99 24.83
N LEU A 139 40.31 -21.15 24.28
CA LEU A 139 41.17 -21.29 23.10
C LEU A 139 40.35 -21.17 21.79
N PHE A 140 39.07 -21.41 21.82
CA PHE A 140 38.13 -21.11 20.72
C PHE A 140 37.21 -19.90 20.96
N LYS A 141 37.62 -18.94 21.82
CA LYS A 141 37.32 -17.55 21.58
C LYS A 141 38.18 -17.04 20.40
N GLY A 142 38.25 -17.83 19.34
CA GLY A 142 38.54 -17.32 18.02
C GLY A 142 37.37 -16.37 17.72
N GLY A 143 37.69 -15.11 17.52
CA GLY A 143 36.70 -14.16 17.07
C GLY A 143 35.94 -14.81 15.94
N SER A 144 34.62 -14.79 15.99
CA SER A 144 33.78 -15.37 14.96
C SER A 144 34.24 -14.79 13.61
N ASN A 145 34.53 -15.67 12.68
CA ASN A 145 35.02 -15.29 11.35
C ASN A 145 33.85 -14.91 10.44
N GLN A 146 32.89 -14.18 10.98
CA GLN A 146 31.78 -13.72 10.16
C GLN A 146 32.27 -12.78 9.07
N SER A 147 31.79 -13.01 7.84
CA SER A 147 32.05 -12.14 6.70
C SER A 147 31.02 -11.02 6.63
N TYR A 148 31.44 -9.86 6.18
CA TYR A 148 30.59 -8.67 5.99
C TYR A 148 31.01 -7.88 4.78
N LEU A 149 30.12 -7.03 4.27
CA LEU A 149 30.23 -6.33 3.00
C LEU A 149 30.38 -4.83 3.21
N TYR A 150 31.21 -4.19 2.37
CA TYR A 150 31.34 -2.75 2.32
C TYR A 150 31.78 -2.28 0.94
N PHE A 151 31.60 -0.98 0.67
CA PHE A 151 32.07 -0.35 -0.57
C PHE A 151 33.33 0.45 -0.35
N LYS A 152 34.27 0.24 -1.26
CA LYS A 152 35.50 1.03 -1.39
C LYS A 152 35.77 1.29 -2.87
N ASP A 153 36.02 2.56 -3.25
CA ASP A 153 36.25 2.97 -4.64
C ASP A 153 35.18 2.50 -5.65
N ASN A 154 33.95 2.41 -5.19
CA ASN A 154 32.79 1.84 -5.92
C ASN A 154 32.92 0.33 -6.22
N ALA A 155 33.86 -0.37 -5.64
CA ALA A 155 33.96 -1.81 -5.69
C ALA A 155 33.37 -2.44 -4.41
N LEU A 156 32.82 -3.63 -4.56
CA LEU A 156 32.33 -4.44 -3.45
C LEU A 156 33.50 -5.17 -2.80
N CYS A 157 33.63 -5.00 -1.48
CA CYS A 157 34.63 -5.65 -0.68
C CYS A 157 33.99 -6.59 0.34
N VAL A 158 34.62 -7.73 0.58
CA VAL A 158 34.25 -8.69 1.64
C VAL A 158 35.38 -8.81 2.64
N ALA A 159 35.11 -8.45 3.89
CA ALA A 159 36.00 -8.68 5.01
C ALA A 159 35.55 -9.87 5.85
N THR A 160 36.48 -10.54 6.51
CA THR A 160 36.20 -11.63 7.44
C THR A 160 36.97 -11.42 8.73
N GLY A 161 36.28 -11.40 9.85
CA GLY A 161 36.88 -11.08 11.14
C GLY A 161 37.48 -9.67 11.14
N ASN A 162 38.73 -9.52 11.57
CA ASN A 162 39.43 -8.24 11.67
C ASN A 162 40.42 -7.98 10.52
N ASN A 163 40.34 -8.72 9.43
CA ASN A 163 41.21 -8.51 8.27
C ASN A 163 40.59 -7.52 7.30
N ALA A 164 41.43 -6.74 6.62
CA ALA A 164 40.99 -5.91 5.50
C ALA A 164 40.34 -6.75 4.43
N GLY A 165 39.24 -6.22 3.85
CA GLY A 165 38.47 -6.95 2.88
C GLY A 165 39.20 -7.19 1.55
N ASN A 166 38.72 -8.21 0.84
CA ASN A 166 39.10 -8.46 -0.54
C ASN A 166 38.10 -7.78 -1.45
N GLU A 167 38.58 -7.09 -2.47
CA GLU A 167 37.74 -6.60 -3.56
C GLU A 167 37.25 -7.82 -4.37
N VAL A 168 35.95 -7.95 -4.50
CA VAL A 168 35.28 -9.12 -5.10
C VAL A 168 34.46 -8.78 -6.34
N SER A 169 34.35 -7.50 -6.67
CA SER A 169 33.73 -7.02 -7.91
C SER A 169 34.63 -6.05 -8.63
N ASP A 170 34.40 -5.85 -9.93
CA ASP A 170 34.82 -4.64 -10.61
C ASP A 170 34.11 -3.41 -10.04
N ARG A 171 34.45 -2.22 -10.49
CA ARG A 171 33.69 -1.01 -10.14
C ARG A 171 32.27 -1.13 -10.60
N LEU A 172 31.32 -1.08 -9.65
CA LEU A 172 29.91 -1.19 -9.95
C LEU A 172 29.40 0.06 -10.67
N THR A 173 28.49 -0.15 -11.60
CA THR A 173 27.88 0.91 -12.41
C THR A 173 26.69 1.54 -11.71
N ASP A 174 26.00 0.78 -10.85
CA ASP A 174 24.85 1.25 -10.10
C ASP A 174 25.29 2.22 -8.98
N SER A 175 24.46 3.25 -8.73
CA SER A 175 24.77 4.21 -7.67
C SER A 175 24.66 3.58 -6.28
N ILE A 176 25.60 3.87 -5.42
CA ILE A 176 25.70 3.38 -4.03
C ILE A 176 24.58 3.96 -3.10
N SER A 177 23.79 4.92 -3.59
CA SER A 177 22.83 5.68 -2.79
C SER A 177 21.42 5.05 -2.67
N ASP A 178 21.18 3.87 -3.25
CA ASP A 178 19.87 3.25 -3.27
C ASP A 178 19.65 2.35 -2.04
N SER A 179 18.62 2.64 -1.24
CA SER A 179 18.23 1.88 -0.05
C SER A 179 17.74 0.44 -0.33
N SER A 180 17.68 0.03 -1.60
CA SER A 180 17.25 -1.29 -2.05
C SER A 180 18.34 -2.38 -2.05
N TYR A 181 19.47 -2.18 -1.34
CA TYR A 181 20.64 -3.05 -1.42
C TYR A 181 20.46 -4.49 -0.93
N ASN A 182 19.55 -4.75 -0.02
CA ASN A 182 19.42 -6.06 0.64
C ASN A 182 19.12 -7.23 -0.29
N TYR A 183 18.52 -6.99 -1.46
CA TYR A 183 18.26 -8.05 -2.44
C TYR A 183 19.34 -8.18 -3.53
N LYS A 184 20.20 -7.14 -3.69
CA LYS A 184 21.23 -7.12 -4.73
C LYS A 184 22.50 -7.89 -4.35
N TYR A 185 22.78 -8.04 -3.05
CA TYR A 185 24.02 -8.64 -2.53
C TYR A 185 23.71 -9.76 -1.56
N LYS A 186 24.21 -10.96 -1.81
CA LYS A 186 24.03 -12.13 -0.93
C LYS A 186 25.36 -12.86 -0.73
N LEU A 187 25.71 -13.11 0.52
CA LEU A 187 26.80 -14.01 0.89
C LEU A 187 26.26 -15.43 1.10
N SER A 188 27.06 -16.46 0.74
CA SER A 188 26.83 -17.82 1.25
C SER A 188 26.93 -17.84 2.77
N ASN A 189 26.26 -18.79 3.42
CA ASN A 189 26.23 -18.87 4.89
C ASN A 189 27.64 -19.02 5.51
N ASP A 190 28.57 -19.65 4.81
CA ASP A 190 29.97 -19.78 5.21
C ASP A 190 30.83 -18.55 4.86
N GLY A 191 30.24 -17.54 4.19
CA GLY A 191 30.92 -16.33 3.75
C GLY A 191 31.96 -16.53 2.64
N SER A 192 32.08 -17.74 2.08
CA SER A 192 33.11 -18.06 1.06
C SER A 192 32.82 -17.56 -0.33
N LYS A 193 31.55 -17.22 -0.60
CA LYS A 193 31.07 -16.77 -1.93
C LYS A 193 30.17 -15.54 -1.79
N ILE A 194 30.26 -14.66 -2.74
CA ILE A 194 29.41 -13.49 -2.91
C ILE A 194 28.65 -13.56 -4.22
N PHE A 195 27.41 -13.17 -4.20
CA PHE A 195 26.52 -13.04 -5.35
C PHE A 195 26.01 -11.61 -5.40
N TYR A 196 25.95 -11.03 -6.59
CA TYR A 196 25.46 -9.66 -6.75
C TYR A 196 24.93 -9.35 -8.13
N ILE A 197 24.01 -8.38 -8.20
CA ILE A 197 23.53 -7.81 -9.47
C ILE A 197 24.19 -6.46 -9.69
N ASP A 198 24.75 -6.27 -10.88
CA ASP A 198 25.21 -4.98 -11.39
C ASP A 198 24.70 -4.81 -12.83
N ASN A 199 24.03 -3.70 -13.12
CA ASN A 199 23.45 -3.39 -14.42
C ASN A 199 22.64 -4.57 -15.01
N ASP A 200 21.68 -5.10 -14.22
CA ASP A 200 20.83 -6.24 -14.54
C ASP A 200 21.57 -7.55 -14.85
N ALA A 201 22.88 -7.63 -14.66
CA ALA A 201 23.62 -8.87 -14.78
C ALA A 201 23.97 -9.45 -13.41
N LEU A 202 23.74 -10.75 -13.25
CA LEU A 202 24.04 -11.49 -12.04
C LEU A 202 25.43 -12.08 -12.11
N TYR A 203 26.21 -11.82 -11.06
CA TYR A 203 27.59 -12.27 -10.89
C TYR A 203 27.76 -13.05 -9.60
N TRP A 204 28.82 -13.85 -9.54
CA TRP A 204 29.34 -14.43 -8.31
C TRP A 204 30.86 -14.39 -8.28
N ASN A 205 31.44 -14.44 -7.08
CA ASN A 205 32.89 -14.54 -6.89
C ASN A 205 33.20 -15.27 -5.56
N VAL A 206 34.43 -15.76 -5.43
CA VAL A 206 34.95 -16.24 -4.15
C VAL A 206 35.47 -15.04 -3.32
N THR A 207 35.28 -15.12 -1.99
CA THR A 207 35.58 -13.98 -1.10
C THR A 207 37.03 -13.99 -0.60
N ASN A 208 37.71 -15.12 -0.64
CA ASN A 208 39.04 -15.32 -0.05
C ASN A 208 40.20 -15.30 -1.03
N ASP A 209 39.94 -15.08 -2.34
CA ASP A 209 40.99 -14.97 -3.36
C ASP A 209 41.01 -13.59 -4.01
N LYS A 210 42.01 -12.77 -3.67
CA LYS A 210 42.21 -11.43 -4.23
C LYS A 210 42.43 -11.37 -5.74
N LYS A 211 42.71 -12.50 -6.37
CA LYS A 211 42.97 -12.60 -7.82
C LYS A 211 41.79 -13.16 -8.61
N SER A 212 40.75 -13.60 -7.92
CA SER A 212 39.57 -14.15 -8.57
C SER A 212 38.78 -13.04 -9.24
N ALA A 213 38.52 -13.20 -10.53
CA ALA A 213 37.63 -12.31 -11.27
C ALA A 213 36.18 -12.76 -11.11
N PRO A 214 35.22 -11.83 -11.08
CA PRO A 214 33.80 -12.15 -11.03
C PRO A 214 33.37 -12.98 -12.24
N THR A 215 32.57 -14.01 -11.98
CA THR A 215 31.96 -14.85 -13.01
C THR A 215 30.51 -14.43 -13.21
N ARG A 216 30.14 -14.08 -14.45
CA ARG A 216 28.77 -13.72 -14.78
C ARG A 216 27.94 -14.98 -15.01
N ILE A 217 26.81 -15.07 -14.26
CA ILE A 217 25.83 -16.16 -14.38
C ILE A 217 24.84 -15.87 -15.52
N ALA A 218 24.28 -14.65 -15.54
CA ALA A 218 23.23 -14.29 -16.49
C ALA A 218 23.12 -12.77 -16.71
N TYR A 219 22.43 -12.39 -17.80
CA TYR A 219 21.96 -11.02 -18.06
C TYR A 219 20.45 -10.93 -17.82
N ASN A 220 19.97 -9.70 -17.70
CA ASN A 220 18.55 -9.37 -17.57
C ASN A 220 17.89 -10.10 -16.41
N VAL A 221 18.54 -10.14 -15.26
CA VAL A 221 18.07 -10.80 -14.05
C VAL A 221 17.22 -9.82 -13.24
N LEU A 222 15.98 -10.21 -12.98
CA LEU A 222 15.02 -9.44 -12.18
C LEU A 222 15.27 -9.63 -10.68
N ASN A 223 15.41 -10.87 -10.25
CA ASN A 223 15.73 -11.25 -8.87
C ASN A 223 16.45 -12.59 -8.82
N TYR A 224 17.06 -12.89 -7.69
CA TYR A 224 17.75 -14.17 -7.49
C TYR A 224 17.75 -14.58 -6.03
N ASN A 225 17.96 -15.88 -5.79
CA ASN A 225 18.18 -16.49 -4.50
C ASN A 225 19.34 -17.49 -4.57
N VAL A 226 19.96 -17.71 -3.44
CA VAL A 226 21.12 -18.60 -3.28
C VAL A 226 20.79 -19.66 -2.24
N ASP A 227 21.14 -20.91 -2.48
CA ASP A 227 20.96 -21.99 -1.50
C ASP A 227 21.88 -21.77 -0.28
N GLU A 228 21.61 -22.44 0.83
CA GLU A 228 22.36 -22.26 2.08
C GLU A 228 23.87 -22.39 1.92
N ASN A 229 24.32 -23.27 1.04
CA ASN A 229 25.75 -23.54 0.83
C ASN A 229 26.40 -22.69 -0.28
N GLY A 230 25.64 -21.82 -0.96
CA GLY A 230 26.12 -21.02 -2.07
C GLY A 230 26.56 -21.85 -3.27
N ASN A 231 25.98 -23.04 -3.48
CA ASN A 231 26.31 -23.92 -4.60
C ASN A 231 25.32 -23.84 -5.75
N ASN A 232 24.11 -23.44 -5.47
CA ASN A 232 23.06 -23.24 -6.46
C ASN A 232 22.47 -21.84 -6.36
N VAL A 233 22.11 -21.30 -7.51
CA VAL A 233 21.42 -20.01 -7.63
C VAL A 233 20.12 -20.20 -8.40
N LEU A 234 19.02 -19.77 -7.81
CA LEU A 234 17.71 -19.71 -8.47
C LEU A 234 17.48 -18.26 -8.87
N PHE A 235 17.22 -17.97 -10.15
CA PHE A 235 17.02 -16.61 -10.61
C PHE A 235 15.94 -16.48 -11.68
N LEU A 236 15.23 -15.36 -11.63
CA LEU A 236 14.19 -14.97 -12.58
C LEU A 236 14.74 -13.89 -13.50
N THR A 237 14.50 -14.05 -14.81
CA THR A 237 14.88 -13.04 -15.80
C THR A 237 13.74 -12.05 -16.08
N ASN A 238 14.04 -10.91 -16.71
CA ASN A 238 13.06 -9.93 -17.17
C ASN A 238 12.05 -10.50 -18.20
N ALA A 239 12.39 -11.65 -18.82
CA ALA A 239 11.49 -12.40 -19.68
C ALA A 239 10.55 -13.36 -18.92
N TYR A 240 10.57 -13.31 -17.57
CA TYR A 240 9.81 -14.21 -16.72
C TYR A 240 10.18 -15.69 -16.88
N ASP A 241 11.43 -15.94 -17.23
CA ASP A 241 12.03 -17.28 -17.26
C ASP A 241 12.79 -17.54 -15.96
N LEU A 242 12.45 -18.61 -15.25
CA LEU A 242 13.10 -19.07 -14.02
C LEU A 242 14.18 -20.10 -14.36
N TYR A 243 15.37 -19.89 -13.83
CA TYR A 243 16.53 -20.74 -14.02
C TYR A 243 17.15 -21.18 -12.70
N LYS A 244 17.71 -22.38 -12.69
CA LYS A 244 18.64 -22.85 -11.65
C LYS A 244 20.05 -22.95 -12.24
N TYR A 245 21.03 -22.39 -11.54
CA TYR A 245 22.43 -22.45 -11.92
C TYR A 245 23.20 -23.24 -10.87
N ASP A 246 23.94 -24.27 -11.29
CA ASP A 246 24.81 -25.11 -10.45
C ASP A 246 26.25 -24.61 -10.64
N LEU A 247 26.84 -24.02 -9.58
CA LEU A 247 28.20 -23.47 -9.62
C LEU A 247 29.25 -24.57 -9.84
N GLY A 248 29.03 -25.77 -9.28
CA GLY A 248 29.99 -26.87 -9.41
C GLY A 248 30.11 -27.45 -10.82
N LYS A 249 29.04 -27.33 -11.60
CA LYS A 249 28.98 -27.78 -12.98
C LYS A 249 29.14 -26.67 -14.01
N ASP A 250 29.13 -25.41 -13.57
CA ASP A 250 29.06 -24.22 -14.44
C ASP A 250 27.90 -24.37 -15.47
N SER A 251 26.75 -24.79 -15.01
CA SER A 251 25.62 -25.10 -15.88
C SER A 251 24.32 -24.46 -15.40
N LYS A 252 23.58 -23.96 -16.40
CA LYS A 252 22.28 -23.32 -16.22
C LYS A 252 21.18 -24.19 -16.79
N GLU A 253 20.18 -24.50 -15.97
CA GLU A 253 18.98 -25.24 -16.36
C GLU A 253 17.75 -24.31 -16.27
N LYS A 254 16.91 -24.35 -17.29
CA LYS A 254 15.64 -23.64 -17.28
C LYS A 254 14.61 -24.44 -16.49
N VAL A 255 14.17 -23.88 -15.37
CA VAL A 255 13.16 -24.48 -14.48
C VAL A 255 11.76 -24.31 -15.08
N SER A 256 11.42 -23.11 -15.52
CA SER A 256 10.13 -22.82 -16.17
C SER A 256 10.18 -21.51 -16.95
N SER A 257 9.22 -21.33 -17.87
CA SER A 257 8.90 -20.07 -18.51
C SER A 257 7.60 -19.52 -17.96
N ASN A 258 7.37 -18.21 -18.19
CA ASN A 258 6.13 -17.52 -17.84
C ASN A 258 5.83 -17.53 -16.33
N VAL A 259 6.88 -17.48 -15.49
CA VAL A 259 6.77 -17.44 -14.03
C VAL A 259 6.45 -16.02 -13.59
N SER A 260 5.42 -15.81 -12.78
CA SER A 260 5.17 -14.47 -12.18
C SER A 260 6.34 -14.10 -11.25
N SER A 261 6.41 -12.84 -10.84
CA SER A 261 7.48 -12.35 -9.94
C SER A 261 7.50 -13.03 -8.57
N GLY A 262 6.39 -13.70 -8.17
CA GLY A 262 6.29 -14.44 -6.90
C GLY A 262 6.51 -15.92 -7.10
N TYR A 263 7.60 -16.44 -6.53
CA TYR A 263 7.88 -17.87 -6.38
C TYR A 263 8.46 -18.15 -5.01
N ASP A 264 8.27 -19.38 -4.52
CA ASP A 264 8.78 -19.84 -3.22
C ASP A 264 9.56 -21.15 -3.41
N TYR A 265 10.39 -21.52 -2.42
CA TYR A 265 11.30 -22.64 -2.55
C TYR A 265 11.77 -23.15 -1.18
N ASP A 266 12.21 -24.40 -1.13
CA ASP A 266 12.95 -24.92 0.02
C ASP A 266 14.44 -24.51 -0.05
N ASP A 267 15.14 -24.57 1.09
CA ASP A 267 16.54 -24.10 1.24
C ASP A 267 17.53 -24.76 0.27
N SER A 268 17.17 -25.89 -0.32
CA SER A 268 18.01 -26.66 -1.27
C SER A 268 17.61 -26.48 -2.74
N PHE A 269 16.53 -25.69 -3.02
CA PHE A 269 15.90 -25.56 -4.34
C PHE A 269 15.46 -26.92 -4.92
N ASN A 270 15.13 -27.88 -4.09
CA ASN A 270 14.53 -29.13 -4.50
C ASN A 270 13.02 -29.01 -4.69
N LYS A 271 12.37 -28.18 -3.87
CA LYS A 271 10.97 -27.83 -4.06
C LYS A 271 10.88 -26.35 -4.46
N ILE A 272 10.22 -26.09 -5.59
CA ILE A 272 10.00 -24.77 -6.12
C ILE A 272 8.51 -24.64 -6.44
N VAL A 273 7.86 -23.65 -5.85
CA VAL A 273 6.44 -23.32 -6.07
C VAL A 273 6.34 -21.97 -6.77
N PHE A 274 5.54 -21.87 -7.78
CA PHE A 274 5.33 -20.61 -8.48
C PHE A 274 3.95 -20.52 -9.12
N LEU A 275 3.47 -19.30 -9.24
CA LEU A 275 2.32 -18.94 -10.06
C LEU A 275 2.83 -18.49 -11.42
N SER A 276 2.26 -19.01 -12.52
CA SER A 276 2.53 -18.49 -13.85
C SER A 276 1.76 -17.18 -14.09
N ASN A 277 2.18 -16.38 -15.09
CA ASN A 277 1.42 -15.19 -15.48
C ASN A 277 0.03 -15.52 -16.06
N ASP A 278 -0.23 -16.79 -16.37
CA ASP A 278 -1.55 -17.31 -16.76
C ASP A 278 -2.36 -17.82 -15.54
N ASN A 279 -1.96 -17.44 -14.32
CA ASN A 279 -2.62 -17.84 -13.08
C ASN A 279 -2.68 -19.36 -12.85
N VAL A 280 -1.68 -20.10 -13.29
CA VAL A 280 -1.56 -21.54 -13.01
C VAL A 280 -0.52 -21.74 -11.92
N LEU A 281 -0.92 -22.39 -10.82
CA LEU A 281 -0.04 -22.73 -9.70
C LEU A 281 0.66 -24.06 -9.98
N TYR A 282 1.98 -24.07 -9.84
CA TYR A 282 2.83 -25.22 -10.07
C TYR A 282 3.75 -25.53 -8.89
N LEU A 283 4.03 -26.83 -8.71
CA LEU A 283 5.09 -27.34 -7.85
C LEU A 283 6.10 -28.09 -8.71
N ILE A 284 7.38 -27.87 -8.47
CA ILE A 284 8.49 -28.71 -8.92
C ILE A 284 9.06 -29.40 -7.69
N ASN A 285 9.28 -30.72 -7.74
CA ASN A 285 9.81 -31.51 -6.65
C ASN A 285 11.03 -32.33 -7.14
N GLY A 286 12.22 -31.87 -6.80
CA GLY A 286 13.48 -32.44 -7.27
C GLY A 286 13.64 -32.35 -8.80
N ASN A 287 13.95 -33.48 -9.41
CA ASN A 287 14.08 -33.61 -10.87
C ASN A 287 12.78 -34.10 -11.53
N ALA A 288 11.66 -34.06 -10.81
CA ALA A 288 10.37 -34.48 -11.34
C ALA A 288 9.81 -33.45 -12.33
N ASP A 289 8.92 -33.92 -13.21
CA ASP A 289 8.14 -33.04 -14.06
C ASP A 289 7.32 -32.05 -13.22
N LYS A 290 7.08 -30.88 -13.80
CA LYS A 290 6.31 -29.82 -13.19
C LYS A 290 4.86 -30.28 -12.92
N GLU A 291 4.48 -30.40 -11.62
CA GLU A 291 3.13 -30.71 -11.18
C GLU A 291 2.25 -29.47 -11.26
N LYS A 292 1.11 -29.57 -11.93
CA LYS A 292 0.06 -28.55 -11.89
C LYS A 292 -0.79 -28.74 -10.64
N ILE A 293 -0.77 -27.76 -9.75
CA ILE A 293 -1.67 -27.73 -8.59
C ILE A 293 -3.08 -27.34 -9.02
N ASP A 294 -3.28 -26.14 -9.61
CA ASP A 294 -4.57 -25.74 -10.21
C ASP A 294 -4.36 -24.58 -11.20
N SER A 295 -5.40 -24.25 -11.98
CA SER A 295 -5.48 -23.05 -12.85
C SER A 295 -6.42 -22.00 -12.28
N ASP A 296 -6.34 -20.79 -12.81
CA ASP A 296 -7.17 -19.64 -12.41
C ASP A 296 -7.01 -19.29 -10.92
N VAL A 297 -5.80 -19.50 -10.39
CA VAL A 297 -5.43 -19.23 -9.00
C VAL A 297 -5.12 -17.75 -8.85
N SER A 298 -5.82 -17.06 -7.96
CA SER A 298 -5.61 -15.62 -7.69
C SER A 298 -4.64 -15.35 -6.56
N SER A 299 -4.59 -16.23 -5.55
CA SER A 299 -3.61 -16.19 -4.45
C SER A 299 -3.40 -17.61 -3.93
N TRP A 300 -2.23 -17.85 -3.34
CA TRP A 300 -1.90 -19.16 -2.79
C TRP A 300 -1.02 -19.08 -1.53
N TYR A 301 -1.08 -20.13 -0.74
CA TYR A 301 -0.31 -20.36 0.47
C TYR A 301 0.07 -21.84 0.52
N ALA A 302 1.18 -22.18 1.15
CA ALA A 302 1.60 -23.56 1.35
C ALA A 302 2.13 -23.76 2.76
N ASN A 303 2.04 -24.98 3.27
CA ASN A 303 2.76 -25.33 4.48
C ASN A 303 4.27 -25.39 4.23
N SER A 304 5.07 -25.38 5.30
CA SER A 304 6.53 -25.22 5.23
C SER A 304 7.25 -26.30 4.41
N ASP A 305 6.65 -27.49 4.28
CA ASP A 305 7.21 -28.59 3.50
C ASP A 305 6.62 -28.72 2.08
N TYR A 306 5.76 -27.76 1.64
CA TYR A 306 5.10 -27.74 0.32
C TYR A 306 4.35 -29.04 -0.02
N THR A 307 3.76 -29.67 0.95
CA THR A 307 2.90 -30.86 0.76
C THR A 307 1.42 -30.52 0.68
N THR A 308 1.03 -29.36 1.21
CA THR A 308 -0.36 -28.89 1.23
C THR A 308 -0.45 -27.47 0.75
N PHE A 309 -1.37 -27.23 -0.19
CA PHE A 309 -1.62 -25.94 -0.82
C PHE A 309 -3.02 -25.44 -0.46
N TYR A 310 -3.11 -24.15 -0.16
CA TYR A 310 -4.35 -23.41 0.03
C TYR A 310 -4.36 -22.28 -1.01
N TYR A 311 -5.46 -22.09 -1.72
CA TYR A 311 -5.50 -21.11 -2.78
C TYR A 311 -6.90 -20.59 -3.06
N SER A 312 -6.98 -19.33 -3.52
CA SER A 312 -8.21 -18.68 -3.97
C SER A 312 -8.40 -18.89 -5.47
N LYS A 313 -9.62 -19.24 -5.85
CA LYS A 313 -10.06 -19.40 -7.23
C LYS A 313 -11.57 -19.16 -7.32
N ASP A 314 -12.01 -18.34 -8.27
CA ASP A 314 -13.43 -18.09 -8.56
C ASP A 314 -14.25 -17.78 -7.28
N GLY A 315 -13.74 -16.85 -6.45
CA GLY A 315 -14.40 -16.45 -5.20
C GLY A 315 -14.52 -17.55 -4.15
N SER A 316 -13.73 -18.63 -4.28
CA SER A 316 -13.72 -19.76 -3.34
C SER A 316 -12.31 -20.07 -2.90
N PHE A 317 -12.16 -20.65 -1.71
CA PHE A 317 -10.87 -21.10 -1.18
C PHE A 317 -10.80 -22.61 -1.14
N TYR A 318 -9.69 -23.13 -1.61
CA TYR A 318 -9.48 -24.56 -1.80
C TYR A 318 -8.27 -25.04 -1.03
N LYS A 319 -8.28 -26.33 -0.69
CA LYS A 319 -7.13 -27.10 -0.21
C LYS A 319 -6.83 -28.22 -1.18
N LYS A 320 -5.55 -28.42 -1.51
CA LYS A 320 -5.07 -29.55 -2.31
C LYS A 320 -3.74 -30.05 -1.75
N ASN A 321 -3.56 -31.37 -1.69
CA ASN A 321 -2.26 -31.97 -1.36
C ASN A 321 -1.45 -32.19 -2.65
N ALA A 322 -0.14 -32.02 -2.56
CA ALA A 322 0.79 -32.38 -3.65
C ALA A 322 0.63 -33.86 -4.02
N GLY A 323 0.72 -34.15 -5.33
CA GLY A 323 0.55 -35.50 -5.84
C GLY A 323 -0.87 -36.04 -5.84
N SER A 324 -1.86 -35.25 -5.42
CA SER A 324 -3.28 -35.66 -5.43
C SER A 324 -4.02 -34.94 -6.57
N ASP A 325 -4.90 -35.68 -7.26
CA ASP A 325 -5.84 -35.09 -8.19
C ASP A 325 -7.04 -34.42 -7.50
N ASP A 326 -7.33 -34.84 -6.25
CA ASP A 326 -8.46 -34.36 -5.47
C ASP A 326 -8.15 -33.03 -4.79
N LYS A 327 -9.08 -32.09 -4.91
CA LYS A 327 -9.10 -30.83 -4.16
C LYS A 327 -10.38 -30.68 -3.35
N THR A 328 -10.26 -30.03 -2.21
CA THR A 328 -11.40 -29.77 -1.32
C THR A 328 -11.70 -28.26 -1.36
N LYS A 329 -12.95 -27.92 -1.67
CA LYS A 329 -13.45 -26.58 -1.46
C LYS A 329 -13.70 -26.38 0.03
N LEU A 330 -13.04 -25.40 0.65
CA LEU A 330 -13.18 -25.09 2.09
C LEU A 330 -14.34 -24.11 2.32
N VAL A 331 -14.36 -23.01 1.59
CA VAL A 331 -15.37 -21.95 1.70
C VAL A 331 -15.66 -21.33 0.33
N SER A 332 -16.80 -20.66 0.20
CA SER A 332 -17.23 -19.92 -1.01
C SER A 332 -17.60 -18.47 -0.70
N ASP A 333 -17.83 -17.70 -1.76
CA ASP A 333 -18.26 -16.30 -1.69
C ASP A 333 -17.27 -15.40 -0.96
N ILE A 334 -15.99 -15.69 -1.15
CA ILE A 334 -14.90 -14.92 -0.54
C ILE A 334 -14.72 -13.60 -1.29
N TYR A 335 -14.71 -12.52 -0.54
CA TYR A 335 -14.27 -11.23 -1.05
C TYR A 335 -12.74 -11.07 -0.91
N SER A 336 -12.19 -11.34 0.27
CA SER A 336 -10.74 -11.26 0.54
C SER A 336 -10.31 -12.29 1.59
N ILE A 337 -9.10 -12.81 1.44
CA ILE A 337 -8.40 -13.56 2.48
C ILE A 337 -7.58 -12.55 3.31
N CYS A 338 -7.78 -12.58 4.62
CA CYS A 338 -7.12 -11.66 5.54
C CYS A 338 -5.80 -12.22 6.08
N ASN A 339 -5.83 -13.45 6.63
CA ASN A 339 -4.65 -14.12 7.15
C ASN A 339 -4.83 -15.64 7.05
N VAL A 340 -3.75 -16.36 6.72
CA VAL A 340 -3.75 -17.83 6.57
C VAL A 340 -2.64 -18.42 7.42
N TYR A 341 -2.96 -19.51 8.12
CA TYR A 341 -2.04 -20.33 8.91
C TYR A 341 -1.94 -21.71 8.25
N PRO A 342 -1.04 -21.89 7.28
CA PRO A 342 -1.04 -23.08 6.41
C PRO A 342 -0.74 -24.40 7.15
N GLU A 343 0.05 -24.35 8.24
CA GLU A 343 0.36 -25.55 9.03
C GLU A 343 -0.88 -26.11 9.72
N SER A 344 -1.73 -25.26 10.23
CA SER A 344 -2.98 -25.65 10.89
C SER A 344 -4.19 -25.69 9.95
N GLY A 345 -4.08 -25.06 8.78
CA GLY A 345 -5.17 -24.92 7.83
C GLY A 345 -6.28 -23.98 8.28
N LYS A 346 -5.99 -23.08 9.22
CA LYS A 346 -6.89 -22.07 9.75
C LYS A 346 -6.69 -20.75 9.01
N PHE A 347 -7.75 -19.94 8.88
CA PHE A 347 -7.64 -18.64 8.23
C PHE A 347 -8.81 -17.72 8.56
N TYR A 348 -8.57 -16.40 8.39
CA TYR A 348 -9.59 -15.36 8.40
C TYR A 348 -9.87 -14.86 6.98
N TYR A 349 -11.12 -14.57 6.70
CA TYR A 349 -11.55 -14.07 5.39
C TYR A 349 -12.82 -13.24 5.50
N THR A 350 -13.12 -12.49 4.45
CA THR A 350 -14.32 -11.65 4.39
C THR A 350 -15.27 -12.10 3.29
N LYS A 351 -16.55 -11.90 3.54
CA LYS A 351 -17.62 -11.96 2.53
C LYS A 351 -18.21 -10.57 2.33
N LYS A 352 -18.58 -10.28 1.09
CA LYS A 352 -19.24 -9.02 0.73
C LYS A 352 -20.74 -9.14 1.00
N ASN A 353 -21.32 -8.13 1.60
CA ASN A 353 -22.77 -7.96 1.72
C ASN A 353 -23.21 -6.70 0.97
N GLU A 354 -24.46 -6.69 0.52
CA GLU A 354 -25.04 -5.56 -0.18
C GLU A 354 -26.32 -5.12 0.52
N ILE A 355 -26.36 -3.84 0.89
CA ILE A 355 -27.53 -3.19 1.49
C ILE A 355 -28.09 -2.22 0.46
N VAL A 356 -29.32 -2.47 0.01
CA VAL A 356 -30.00 -1.55 -0.92
C VAL A 356 -30.64 -0.43 -0.10
N VAL A 357 -30.30 0.81 -0.42
CA VAL A 357 -30.86 2.03 0.17
C VAL A 357 -31.73 2.71 -0.87
N ASN A 358 -33.05 2.71 -0.67
CA ASN A 358 -33.96 3.44 -1.54
C ASN A 358 -33.85 4.95 -1.25
N TYR A 359 -33.80 5.77 -2.28
CA TYR A 359 -33.68 7.22 -2.08
C TYR A 359 -34.90 7.81 -1.38
N SER A 360 -36.08 7.19 -1.55
CA SER A 360 -37.30 7.58 -0.82
C SER A 360 -37.18 7.47 0.70
N ASP A 361 -36.34 6.53 1.20
CA ASP A 361 -36.12 6.36 2.63
C ASP A 361 -35.28 7.49 3.23
N MET A 362 -34.58 8.25 2.39
CA MET A 362 -33.72 9.35 2.74
C MET A 362 -34.42 10.72 2.79
N VAL A 363 -35.69 10.79 2.39
CA VAL A 363 -36.46 12.04 2.30
C VAL A 363 -37.49 12.12 3.41
N ALA A 364 -37.60 13.30 4.04
CA ALA A 364 -38.55 13.54 5.14
C ALA A 364 -39.96 13.86 4.66
N ASP A 365 -40.07 14.41 3.43
CA ASP A 365 -41.33 14.86 2.86
C ASP A 365 -42.13 13.72 2.23
N ASP A 366 -43.43 13.90 2.16
CA ASP A 366 -44.32 12.99 1.40
C ASP A 366 -44.06 13.20 -0.10
N LEU A 367 -43.46 12.23 -0.73
CA LEU A 367 -43.20 12.22 -2.17
C LEU A 367 -44.46 12.05 -3.03
N ALA A 368 -45.59 11.66 -2.43
CA ALA A 368 -46.89 11.61 -3.11
C ALA A 368 -47.56 12.97 -3.24
N ALA A 369 -47.17 13.93 -2.38
CA ALA A 369 -47.71 15.28 -2.44
C ALA A 369 -47.29 15.96 -3.76
N SER A 370 -48.24 16.43 -4.52
CA SER A 370 -48.00 17.16 -5.77
C SER A 370 -48.62 18.58 -5.69
N ASP A 371 -48.02 19.53 -6.37
CA ASP A 371 -48.56 20.88 -6.55
C ASP A 371 -49.67 20.90 -7.61
N ALA A 372 -50.66 20.04 -7.43
CA ALA A 372 -51.73 19.78 -8.43
C ALA A 372 -52.53 21.06 -8.83
N GLN A 373 -52.53 22.10 -7.99
CA GLN A 373 -53.16 23.39 -8.25
C GLN A 373 -52.42 24.21 -9.33
N ILE A 374 -51.16 23.97 -9.55
CA ILE A 374 -50.38 24.66 -10.59
C ILE A 374 -50.60 23.96 -11.91
N LYS A 375 -51.31 24.63 -12.79
CA LYS A 375 -51.61 24.14 -14.14
C LYS A 375 -50.82 24.88 -15.16
N GLU A 376 -50.64 24.29 -16.33
CA GLU A 376 -50.04 24.94 -17.48
C GLU A 376 -50.80 26.20 -17.84
N PRO A 377 -50.18 27.39 -17.83
CA PRO A 377 -50.85 28.63 -18.17
C PRO A 377 -51.12 28.70 -19.67
N LYS A 378 -52.20 29.36 -20.02
CA LYS A 378 -52.55 29.60 -21.40
C LYS A 378 -51.98 30.94 -21.88
N GLU A 379 -51.26 30.93 -23.00
CA GLU A 379 -50.70 32.12 -23.61
C GLU A 379 -51.80 33.10 -23.96
N PRO A 380 -51.71 34.39 -23.60
CA PRO A 380 -52.69 35.42 -23.95
C PRO A 380 -52.65 35.71 -25.44
N GLU A 381 -53.86 35.94 -26.00
CA GLU A 381 -54.00 36.26 -27.41
C GLU A 381 -53.53 37.70 -27.69
N TYR A 382 -52.69 37.87 -28.70
CA TYR A 382 -52.22 39.20 -29.13
C TYR A 382 -53.40 40.02 -29.67
N PRO A 383 -53.59 41.28 -29.20
CA PRO A 383 -54.69 42.10 -29.62
C PRO A 383 -54.58 42.48 -31.10
N LYS A 384 -55.74 42.43 -31.81
CA LYS A 384 -55.81 42.83 -33.19
C LYS A 384 -56.30 44.26 -33.24
N ARG A 385 -55.61 45.09 -34.01
CA ARG A 385 -56.07 46.42 -34.30
C ARG A 385 -57.22 46.34 -35.30
N ALA A 386 -58.29 47.13 -35.09
CA ALA A 386 -59.36 47.24 -36.06
C ALA A 386 -58.87 48.00 -37.32
N ASP A 387 -59.48 47.66 -38.44
CA ASP A 387 -59.16 48.37 -39.68
C ASP A 387 -59.58 49.83 -39.57
N TYR A 388 -58.71 50.70 -40.12
CA TYR A 388 -59.06 52.11 -40.22
C TYR A 388 -60.17 52.29 -41.23
N PRO A 389 -61.04 53.24 -41.01
CA PRO A 389 -62.04 53.64 -42.05
C PRO A 389 -61.32 54.24 -43.29
N ASP A 390 -62.00 54.19 -44.41
CA ASP A 390 -61.46 54.80 -45.63
C ASP A 390 -61.27 56.28 -45.44
N TYR A 391 -60.12 56.73 -45.89
CA TYR A 391 -59.81 58.17 -45.83
C TYR A 391 -60.77 58.98 -46.76
N PRO A 392 -61.41 60.03 -46.30
CA PRO A 392 -62.33 60.83 -47.14
C PRO A 392 -61.67 61.33 -48.44
N PHE A 393 -62.28 61.05 -49.58
CA PHE A 393 -61.75 61.49 -50.85
C PHE A 393 -62.34 62.86 -51.23
N PHE A 394 -61.50 63.88 -51.48
CA PHE A 394 -61.92 65.30 -51.70
C PHE A 394 -62.97 65.46 -52.76
N LEU A 395 -62.94 64.71 -53.85
CA LEU A 395 -63.90 64.79 -54.95
C LEU A 395 -65.33 64.31 -54.63
N ASP A 396 -65.52 63.62 -53.50
CA ASP A 396 -66.83 63.15 -53.04
C ASP A 396 -67.62 64.22 -52.27
N TYR A 397 -67.05 65.39 -52.08
CA TYR A 397 -67.68 66.51 -51.37
C TYR A 397 -67.83 67.74 -52.22
N ASP A 398 -68.98 68.41 -52.08
CA ASP A 398 -69.40 69.58 -52.86
C ASP A 398 -68.97 70.91 -52.23
N ASP A 399 -68.44 70.93 -51.02
CA ASP A 399 -67.81 72.07 -50.38
C ASP A 399 -66.68 71.68 -49.39
N ASP A 400 -65.70 72.65 -49.24
CA ASP A 400 -64.49 72.39 -48.39
C ASP A 400 -64.84 72.17 -46.93
N LYS A 401 -65.91 72.77 -46.40
CA LYS A 401 -66.31 72.52 -44.97
C LYS A 401 -66.81 71.16 -44.74
N LYS A 402 -67.52 70.55 -45.69
CA LYS A 402 -68.00 69.19 -45.58
C LYS A 402 -66.86 68.20 -45.64
N TYR A 403 -65.87 68.41 -46.49
CA TYR A 403 -64.62 67.65 -46.56
C TYR A 403 -63.84 67.76 -45.24
N ASP A 404 -63.60 69.00 -44.73
CA ASP A 404 -62.91 69.21 -43.45
C ASP A 404 -63.61 68.50 -42.27
N ASN A 405 -64.92 68.51 -42.25
CA ASN A 405 -65.69 67.83 -41.25
C ASN A 405 -65.55 66.27 -41.37
N ALA A 406 -65.54 65.74 -42.58
CA ALA A 406 -65.33 64.33 -42.84
C ALA A 406 -63.89 63.91 -42.46
N VAL A 407 -62.89 64.73 -42.72
CA VAL A 407 -61.52 64.49 -42.28
C VAL A 407 -61.43 64.49 -40.75
N LYS A 408 -62.04 65.44 -40.07
CA LYS A 408 -62.09 65.47 -38.58
C LYS A 408 -62.81 64.28 -38.00
N GLU A 409 -63.85 63.81 -38.64
CA GLU A 409 -64.54 62.55 -38.19
C GLU A 409 -63.71 61.34 -38.46
N TYR A 410 -62.96 61.25 -39.54
CA TYR A 410 -61.97 60.21 -39.80
C TYR A 410 -60.88 60.19 -38.76
N GLU A 411 -60.23 61.39 -38.53
CA GLU A 411 -59.16 61.50 -37.52
C GLU A 411 -59.63 61.07 -36.13
N LYS A 412 -60.90 61.48 -35.79
CA LYS A 412 -61.50 61.05 -34.51
C LYS A 412 -61.69 59.48 -34.45
N LYS A 413 -62.17 58.85 -35.49
CA LYS A 413 -62.34 57.43 -35.57
C LYS A 413 -61.01 56.65 -35.53
N VAL A 414 -59.97 57.16 -36.26
CA VAL A 414 -58.61 56.61 -36.20
C VAL A 414 -58.08 56.68 -34.78
N LYS A 415 -58.23 57.82 -34.11
CA LYS A 415 -57.82 57.98 -32.74
C LYS A 415 -58.56 57.00 -31.78
N GLU A 416 -59.85 56.85 -31.93
CA GLU A 416 -60.66 55.91 -31.12
C GLU A 416 -60.19 54.48 -31.34
N ILE A 417 -59.81 54.11 -32.59
CA ILE A 417 -59.21 52.79 -32.89
C ILE A 417 -57.85 52.65 -32.25
N ASP A 418 -56.99 53.64 -32.32
CA ASP A 418 -55.64 53.62 -31.71
C ASP A 418 -55.72 53.59 -30.20
N ASP A 419 -56.54 54.43 -29.56
CA ASP A 419 -56.71 54.43 -28.10
C ASP A 419 -57.26 53.08 -27.60
N ALA A 420 -58.17 52.46 -28.34
CA ALA A 420 -58.71 51.14 -28.02
C ALA A 420 -57.64 50.03 -28.16
N TYR A 421 -56.84 50.11 -29.21
CA TYR A 421 -55.73 49.17 -29.42
C TYR A 421 -54.67 49.32 -28.34
N ASP A 422 -54.23 50.54 -28.05
CA ASP A 422 -53.26 50.82 -27.01
C ASP A 422 -53.68 50.33 -25.62
N LYS A 423 -55.00 50.49 -25.35
CA LYS A 423 -55.55 49.92 -24.12
C LYS A 423 -55.52 48.38 -24.12
N ALA A 424 -55.95 47.75 -25.21
CA ALA A 424 -55.91 46.32 -25.36
C ALA A 424 -54.47 45.78 -25.32
N TYR A 425 -53.52 46.49 -25.90
CA TYR A 425 -52.13 46.15 -25.91
C TYR A 425 -51.50 46.22 -24.47
N LYS A 426 -51.85 47.22 -23.69
CA LYS A 426 -51.40 47.30 -22.28
C LYS A 426 -52.00 46.17 -21.42
N GLU A 427 -53.23 45.80 -21.66
CA GLU A 427 -53.86 44.67 -20.98
C GLU A 427 -53.19 43.35 -21.42
N TYR A 428 -52.87 43.17 -22.69
CA TYR A 428 -52.09 42.05 -23.20
C TYR A 428 -50.68 42.01 -22.57
N GLU A 429 -49.94 43.08 -22.55
CA GLU A 429 -48.61 43.15 -21.97
C GLU A 429 -48.61 42.75 -20.50
N LYS A 430 -49.57 43.18 -19.73
CA LYS A 430 -49.76 42.73 -18.35
C LYS A 430 -50.07 41.25 -18.24
N ALA A 431 -50.97 40.73 -19.07
CA ALA A 431 -51.36 39.32 -19.13
C ALA A 431 -50.16 38.44 -19.60
N TYR A 432 -49.36 38.94 -20.53
CA TYR A 432 -48.18 38.26 -21.03
C TYR A 432 -47.04 38.17 -19.99
N ASN A 433 -46.83 39.25 -19.21
CA ASN A 433 -45.92 39.17 -18.11
C ASN A 433 -46.38 38.17 -17.02
N GLN A 434 -47.65 38.15 -16.67
CA GLN A 434 -48.22 37.18 -15.73
C GLN A 434 -48.12 35.73 -16.28
N TYR A 435 -48.31 35.55 -17.60
CA TYR A 435 -48.13 34.25 -18.24
C TYR A 435 -46.73 33.69 -18.04
N TRP A 436 -45.69 34.53 -18.15
CA TRP A 436 -44.32 34.08 -17.94
C TRP A 436 -44.00 33.78 -16.48
N GLU A 437 -44.54 34.54 -15.51
CA GLU A 437 -44.44 34.20 -14.09
C GLU A 437 -45.12 32.86 -13.77
N ASP A 438 -46.31 32.64 -14.32
CA ASP A 438 -47.06 31.40 -14.16
C ASP A 438 -46.35 30.22 -14.87
N MET A 439 -45.73 30.46 -16.04
CA MET A 439 -44.93 29.46 -16.76
C MET A 439 -43.67 29.07 -15.97
N ASP A 440 -42.99 29.97 -15.31
CA ASP A 440 -41.84 29.67 -14.47
C ASP A 440 -42.26 28.86 -13.26
N ALA A 441 -43.39 29.17 -12.64
CA ALA A 441 -43.98 28.40 -11.57
C ALA A 441 -44.37 26.96 -12.05
N TYR A 442 -44.90 26.82 -13.25
CA TYR A 442 -45.28 25.54 -13.85
C TYR A 442 -44.02 24.69 -14.18
N ARG A 443 -42.98 25.29 -14.77
CA ARG A 443 -41.69 24.61 -15.02
C ARG A 443 -41.05 24.15 -13.74
N ALA A 444 -41.02 24.99 -12.71
CA ALA A 444 -40.51 24.61 -11.40
C ALA A 444 -41.29 23.45 -10.78
N LYS A 445 -42.63 23.44 -11.00
CA LYS A 445 -43.47 22.27 -10.60
C LYS A 445 -43.06 21.01 -11.36
N GLN A 446 -42.94 21.08 -12.69
CA GLN A 446 -42.51 19.92 -13.50
C GLN A 446 -41.20 19.34 -13.01
N SER A 447 -40.17 20.21 -12.84
CA SER A 447 -38.86 19.77 -12.32
C SER A 447 -38.96 19.12 -10.93
N ARG A 448 -39.81 19.62 -10.03
CA ARG A 448 -40.04 18.99 -8.72
C ARG A 448 -40.75 17.64 -8.84
N ASP A 449 -41.71 17.53 -9.75
CA ASP A 449 -42.46 16.26 -9.96
C ASP A 449 -41.53 15.21 -10.61
N GLU A 450 -40.68 15.60 -11.56
CA GLU A 450 -39.65 14.73 -12.14
C GLU A 450 -38.65 14.26 -11.06
N LEU A 451 -38.19 15.16 -10.22
CA LEU A 451 -37.30 14.83 -9.11
C LEU A 451 -37.96 13.87 -8.10
N ARG A 452 -39.24 14.07 -7.77
CA ARG A 452 -40.00 13.14 -6.90
C ARG A 452 -40.07 11.74 -7.48
N GLU A 453 -40.36 11.63 -8.79
CA GLU A 453 -40.43 10.33 -9.48
C GLU A 453 -39.03 9.69 -9.57
N GLU A 454 -37.97 10.49 -9.79
CA GLU A 454 -36.61 10.02 -9.80
C GLU A 454 -36.22 9.47 -8.41
N ILE A 455 -36.53 10.18 -7.33
CA ILE A 455 -36.29 9.73 -5.95
C ILE A 455 -37.05 8.45 -5.62
N LYS A 456 -38.32 8.31 -6.05
CA LYS A 456 -39.11 7.11 -5.81
C LYS A 456 -38.56 5.86 -6.50
N ASN A 457 -38.01 6.03 -7.69
CA ASN A 457 -37.68 4.92 -8.57
C ASN A 457 -36.19 4.53 -8.50
N ASN A 458 -35.36 5.28 -7.76
CA ASN A 458 -33.94 5.01 -7.66
C ASN A 458 -33.53 4.56 -6.26
N SER A 459 -32.44 3.82 -6.25
CA SER A 459 -31.78 3.30 -5.05
C SER A 459 -30.28 3.20 -5.32
N THR A 460 -29.49 3.16 -4.27
CA THR A 460 -28.07 2.82 -4.35
C THR A 460 -27.79 1.60 -3.51
N THR A 461 -26.62 0.98 -3.75
CA THR A 461 -26.17 -0.18 -2.98
C THR A 461 -24.95 0.19 -2.17
N ILE A 462 -25.03 -0.01 -0.86
CA ILE A 462 -23.89 0.10 0.05
C ILE A 462 -23.27 -1.28 0.19
N THR A 463 -21.97 -1.36 -0.01
CA THR A 463 -21.21 -2.58 0.23
C THR A 463 -20.74 -2.58 1.67
N THR A 464 -21.03 -3.65 2.40
CA THR A 464 -20.50 -3.96 3.72
C THR A 464 -19.79 -5.30 3.70
N PHE A 465 -19.06 -5.62 4.75
CA PHE A 465 -18.29 -6.85 4.83
C PHE A 465 -18.52 -7.55 6.15
N SER A 466 -18.57 -8.88 6.09
CA SER A 466 -18.57 -9.73 7.27
C SER A 466 -17.24 -10.45 7.37
N LEU A 467 -16.68 -10.53 8.58
CA LEU A 467 -15.46 -11.27 8.90
C LEU A 467 -15.81 -12.68 9.34
N TYR A 468 -15.13 -13.66 8.78
CA TYR A 468 -15.26 -15.08 9.08
C TYR A 468 -13.93 -15.69 9.50
N TYR A 469 -14.00 -16.71 10.32
CA TYR A 469 -12.90 -17.57 10.68
C TYR A 469 -13.18 -19.02 10.25
N TYR A 470 -12.23 -19.65 9.60
CA TYR A 470 -12.25 -21.09 9.31
C TYR A 470 -11.30 -21.80 10.26
N ASN A 471 -11.82 -22.72 11.07
CA ASN A 471 -11.08 -23.38 12.15
C ASN A 471 -10.33 -24.66 11.71
N GLY A 472 -10.28 -24.95 10.41
CA GLY A 472 -9.73 -26.15 9.82
C GLY A 472 -10.81 -27.19 9.43
N THR A 473 -12.06 -27.01 9.89
CA THR A 473 -13.19 -27.93 9.61
C THR A 473 -14.46 -27.21 9.21
N GLU A 474 -14.78 -26.08 9.82
CA GLU A 474 -16.01 -25.32 9.58
C GLU A 474 -15.74 -23.80 9.62
N GLU A 475 -16.60 -23.06 8.93
CA GLU A 475 -16.59 -21.59 8.98
C GLU A 475 -17.44 -21.09 10.14
N LYS A 476 -16.98 -19.98 10.77
CA LYS A 476 -17.71 -19.25 11.80
C LYS A 476 -17.77 -17.77 11.45
N LEU A 477 -18.95 -17.18 11.52
CA LEU A 477 -19.10 -15.73 11.48
C LEU A 477 -18.47 -15.14 12.75
N ILE A 478 -17.52 -14.22 12.56
CA ILE A 478 -16.91 -13.47 13.66
C ILE A 478 -17.66 -12.15 13.83
N ASP A 479 -17.83 -11.40 12.75
CA ASP A 479 -18.49 -10.09 12.78
C ASP A 479 -19.15 -9.79 11.44
N ASP A 480 -20.36 -9.30 11.45
CA ASP A 480 -21.10 -8.88 10.26
C ASP A 480 -20.87 -7.40 9.89
N ASN A 481 -20.13 -6.68 10.70
CA ASN A 481 -19.82 -5.27 10.53
C ASN A 481 -18.32 -4.99 10.40
N TYR A 482 -17.60 -5.85 9.70
CA TYR A 482 -16.18 -5.65 9.43
C TYR A 482 -15.96 -4.45 8.50
N ASP A 483 -15.14 -3.51 8.93
CA ASP A 483 -14.76 -2.36 8.10
C ASP A 483 -13.34 -2.53 7.53
N ASN A 484 -12.36 -2.68 8.41
CA ASN A 484 -10.97 -2.80 8.00
C ASN A 484 -10.12 -3.40 9.11
N SER A 485 -8.98 -4.02 8.75
CA SER A 485 -8.00 -4.46 9.72
C SER A 485 -7.28 -3.27 10.35
N ILE A 486 -6.93 -3.41 11.64
CA ILE A 486 -6.01 -2.51 12.30
C ILE A 486 -4.60 -2.94 11.93
N TRP A 487 -3.74 -1.96 11.54
CA TRP A 487 -2.34 -2.27 11.32
C TRP A 487 -1.69 -2.70 12.64
N TYR A 488 -1.06 -3.86 12.68
CA TYR A 488 -0.34 -4.37 13.83
C TYR A 488 1.01 -4.97 13.44
N ARG A 489 1.96 -4.89 14.33
CA ARG A 489 3.23 -5.60 14.22
C ARG A 489 3.07 -6.95 14.90
N ILE A 490 3.54 -7.97 14.22
CA ILE A 490 3.71 -9.30 14.82
C ILE A 490 5.12 -9.31 15.41
N GLY A 491 5.25 -9.72 16.66
CA GLY A 491 6.55 -10.04 17.24
C GLY A 491 7.16 -11.25 16.50
N SER A 492 8.44 -11.48 16.64
CA SER A 492 9.15 -12.57 15.98
C SER A 492 8.63 -13.97 16.32
N ASP A 493 7.80 -14.09 17.33
CA ASP A 493 7.18 -15.35 17.78
C ASP A 493 5.65 -15.15 17.94
N GLU A 494 4.96 -14.96 16.82
CA GLU A 494 3.47 -15.02 16.78
C GLU A 494 2.99 -16.45 16.99
N GLY A 495 3.76 -17.44 16.54
CA GLY A 495 3.40 -18.85 16.53
C GLY A 495 2.26 -19.15 15.56
N GLU A 496 1.65 -20.33 15.73
CA GLU A 496 0.52 -20.81 14.92
C GLU A 496 -0.86 -20.43 15.50
N THR A 497 -0.91 -19.55 16.50
CA THR A 497 -2.18 -19.11 17.08
C THR A 497 -2.82 -18.07 16.16
N PRO A 498 -3.99 -18.37 15.56
CA PRO A 498 -4.68 -17.41 14.72
C PRO A 498 -5.11 -16.16 15.50
N VAL A 499 -4.57 -15.01 15.12
CA VAL A 499 -4.89 -13.70 15.69
C VAL A 499 -5.15 -12.70 14.59
N PHE A 500 -6.07 -11.76 14.83
CA PHE A 500 -6.43 -10.73 13.89
C PHE A 500 -6.99 -9.52 14.60
N ALA A 501 -6.64 -8.31 14.16
CA ALA A 501 -7.20 -7.07 14.70
C ALA A 501 -7.94 -6.31 13.61
N TYR A 502 -9.12 -5.79 13.94
CA TYR A 502 -9.98 -5.12 12.97
C TYR A 502 -10.80 -3.99 13.58
N ARG A 503 -11.35 -3.14 12.73
CA ARG A 503 -12.36 -2.16 13.11
C ARG A 503 -13.74 -2.64 12.70
N ARG A 504 -14.72 -2.28 13.51
CA ARG A 504 -16.13 -2.46 13.17
C ARG A 504 -16.69 -1.13 12.69
N SER A 505 -17.47 -1.20 11.61
CA SER A 505 -18.26 -0.08 11.12
C SER A 505 -19.64 -0.61 10.74
N ALA A 506 -20.61 -0.41 11.62
CA ALA A 506 -21.97 -0.82 11.33
C ALA A 506 -22.68 0.25 10.49
N TYR A 507 -23.31 -0.15 9.41
CA TYR A 507 -24.26 0.68 8.71
C TYR A 507 -25.62 0.60 9.42
N THR A 508 -26.10 1.69 10.02
CA THR A 508 -27.37 1.69 10.76
C THR A 508 -28.58 2.08 9.93
N GLY A 509 -28.39 2.75 8.80
CA GLY A 509 -29.51 3.18 7.93
C GLY A 509 -30.48 4.21 8.53
N GLU A 510 -30.41 4.46 9.83
CA GLU A 510 -31.43 5.24 10.54
C GLU A 510 -30.95 6.51 11.22
N SER A 511 -29.65 6.74 11.38
CA SER A 511 -29.12 7.78 12.28
C SER A 511 -28.98 9.17 11.70
N GLY A 512 -29.25 9.37 10.42
CA GLY A 512 -29.17 10.69 9.78
C GLY A 512 -30.52 11.41 9.74
N ALA A 513 -30.54 12.72 9.99
CA ALA A 513 -31.71 13.53 9.66
C ALA A 513 -32.03 13.35 8.17
N LYS A 514 -33.26 12.95 7.87
CA LYS A 514 -33.75 12.86 6.48
C LYS A 514 -33.66 14.23 5.83
N LEU A 515 -33.30 14.26 4.56
CA LEU A 515 -33.27 15.48 3.77
C LEU A 515 -34.69 15.97 3.48
N LYS A 516 -34.92 17.28 3.51
CA LYS A 516 -36.16 17.86 3.03
C LYS A 516 -36.10 17.97 1.52
N LEU A 517 -37.21 17.75 0.84
CA LEU A 517 -37.30 17.87 -0.62
C LEU A 517 -36.84 19.26 -1.11
N SER A 518 -37.04 20.33 -0.30
CA SER A 518 -36.56 21.68 -0.60
C SER A 518 -35.03 21.84 -0.55
N GLU A 519 -34.32 20.89 0.05
CA GLU A 519 -32.86 20.85 0.17
C GLU A 519 -32.22 19.99 -0.92
N ILE A 520 -33.01 19.30 -1.72
CA ILE A 520 -32.59 18.38 -2.78
C ILE A 520 -32.75 19.04 -4.13
N SER A 521 -31.67 19.26 -4.82
CA SER A 521 -31.64 19.78 -6.19
C SER A 521 -31.53 18.68 -7.26
N SER A 522 -30.97 17.53 -6.88
CA SER A 522 -30.82 16.34 -7.72
C SER A 522 -30.64 15.10 -6.83
N ILE A 523 -30.73 13.92 -7.42
CA ILE A 523 -30.43 12.65 -6.70
C ILE A 523 -29.00 12.59 -6.16
N TYR A 524 -28.07 13.35 -6.73
CA TYR A 524 -26.68 13.45 -6.25
C TYR A 524 -26.60 13.97 -4.81
N ASP A 525 -27.51 14.84 -4.39
CA ASP A 525 -27.56 15.34 -3.00
C ASP A 525 -27.88 14.19 -2.03
N ILE A 526 -28.72 13.26 -2.44
CA ILE A 526 -29.05 12.04 -1.67
C ILE A 526 -27.85 11.08 -1.66
N GLU A 527 -27.21 10.83 -2.81
CA GLU A 527 -26.03 9.99 -2.93
C GLU A 527 -24.87 10.53 -2.08
N SER A 528 -24.66 11.83 -2.11
CA SER A 528 -23.66 12.51 -1.29
C SER A 528 -23.95 12.33 0.21
N LYS A 529 -25.21 12.42 0.61
CA LYS A 529 -25.62 12.20 1.99
C LYS A 529 -25.42 10.75 2.43
N ILE A 530 -25.70 9.78 1.57
CA ILE A 530 -25.48 8.36 1.84
C ILE A 530 -23.98 8.05 1.96
N SER A 531 -23.13 8.69 1.15
CA SER A 531 -21.69 8.52 1.19
C SER A 531 -21.00 9.29 2.31
N ASP A 532 -21.67 10.25 2.95
CA ASP A 532 -21.14 10.96 4.12
C ASP A 532 -20.94 9.97 5.28
N SER A 533 -19.73 9.98 5.86
CA SER A 533 -19.37 9.12 6.99
C SER A 533 -20.30 9.27 8.19
N SER A 534 -20.94 10.44 8.37
CA SER A 534 -21.92 10.68 9.43
C SER A 534 -23.24 9.93 9.24
N TYR A 535 -23.56 9.52 8.01
CA TYR A 535 -24.75 8.72 7.69
C TYR A 535 -24.46 7.23 7.63
N SER A 536 -23.29 6.87 7.09
CA SER A 536 -22.87 5.47 6.91
C SER A 536 -22.21 4.84 8.13
N SER A 537 -21.69 5.66 9.07
CA SER A 537 -21.04 5.15 10.28
C SER A 537 -21.92 5.38 11.50
N THR A 538 -22.07 4.32 12.27
CA THR A 538 -22.62 4.43 13.61
C THR A 538 -21.61 4.93 14.61
N SER A 539 -22.12 5.40 15.73
CA SER A 539 -21.38 5.66 16.97
C SER A 539 -20.64 4.42 17.53
N ASP A 540 -20.84 3.23 16.95
CA ASP A 540 -20.22 1.97 17.37
C ASP A 540 -18.99 1.60 16.53
N VAL A 541 -18.15 2.57 16.21
CA VAL A 541 -16.84 2.28 15.67
C VAL A 541 -15.95 1.71 16.76
N GLY A 542 -16.02 0.40 16.97
CA GLY A 542 -15.16 -0.35 17.88
C GLY A 542 -13.90 -0.85 17.17
N LYS A 543 -12.86 -1.06 17.95
CA LYS A 543 -11.64 -1.77 17.54
C LYS A 543 -11.62 -3.09 18.29
N PHE A 544 -11.35 -4.16 17.56
CA PHE A 544 -11.47 -5.51 18.10
C PHE A 544 -10.22 -6.32 17.80
N PHE A 545 -9.93 -7.23 18.72
CA PHE A 545 -8.92 -8.24 18.55
C PHE A 545 -9.59 -9.61 18.64
N VAL A 546 -9.29 -10.48 17.71
CA VAL A 546 -9.82 -11.83 17.68
C VAL A 546 -8.70 -12.85 17.82
N THR A 547 -8.91 -13.83 18.68
CA THR A 547 -8.06 -15.02 18.81
C THR A 547 -8.91 -16.22 18.45
N GLU A 548 -8.61 -16.89 17.36
CA GLU A 548 -9.44 -17.92 16.76
C GLU A 548 -10.86 -17.38 16.51
N ASP A 549 -11.89 -17.83 17.22
CA ASP A 549 -13.28 -17.39 17.09
C ASP A 549 -13.76 -16.51 18.25
N LYS A 550 -12.87 -16.08 19.14
CA LYS A 550 -13.20 -15.27 20.31
C LYS A 550 -12.79 -13.82 20.09
N ILE A 551 -13.74 -12.92 20.28
CA ILE A 551 -13.57 -11.48 20.09
C ILE A 551 -13.34 -10.82 21.45
N SER A 552 -12.36 -9.95 21.51
CA SER A 552 -12.13 -9.01 22.60
C SER A 552 -12.16 -7.58 22.08
N GLU A 553 -12.93 -6.73 22.73
CA GLU A 553 -12.94 -5.30 22.41
C GLU A 553 -11.64 -4.64 22.88
N LEU A 554 -11.03 -3.84 22.01
CA LEU A 554 -9.87 -3.02 22.33
C LEU A 554 -10.32 -1.64 22.80
N PRO A 555 -9.52 -0.94 23.61
CA PRO A 555 -9.83 0.44 24.01
C PRO A 555 -10.11 1.32 22.80
N SER A 556 -11.13 2.17 22.88
CA SER A 556 -11.59 3.03 21.75
C SER A 556 -10.55 4.03 21.28
N ASP A 557 -9.69 4.47 22.19
CA ASP A 557 -8.62 5.45 22.00
C ASP A 557 -7.28 4.82 21.57
N ILE A 558 -7.28 3.51 21.25
CA ILE A 558 -6.08 2.84 20.76
C ILE A 558 -5.57 3.49 19.47
N LYS A 559 -4.30 3.85 19.44
CA LYS A 559 -3.62 4.37 18.23
C LYS A 559 -3.13 3.22 17.35
N GLY A 560 -3.78 3.03 16.25
CA GLY A 560 -3.40 2.31 15.03
C GLY A 560 -2.48 1.08 15.09
N SER A 561 -1.46 1.10 15.93
CA SER A 561 -0.46 0.04 15.99
C SER A 561 -0.59 -0.78 17.26
N ILE A 562 -0.68 -2.08 17.09
CA ILE A 562 -0.54 -3.06 18.17
C ILE A 562 0.58 -4.04 17.80
N ALA A 563 1.18 -4.69 18.78
CA ALA A 563 2.13 -5.77 18.56
C ALA A 563 1.69 -7.02 19.31
N VAL A 564 1.77 -8.16 18.64
CA VAL A 564 1.44 -9.47 19.21
C VAL A 564 2.72 -10.31 19.23
N THR A 565 2.99 -10.97 20.31
CA THR A 565 4.21 -11.78 20.49
C THR A 565 3.95 -12.98 21.43
N ASN A 566 4.98 -13.76 21.71
CA ASN A 566 4.93 -14.91 22.58
C ASN A 566 3.90 -15.96 22.13
N GLY A 567 3.93 -16.30 20.85
CA GLY A 567 3.00 -17.27 20.26
C GLY A 567 1.54 -16.83 20.33
N GLY A 568 1.26 -15.53 20.18
CA GLY A 568 -0.08 -14.97 20.25
C GLY A 568 -0.63 -14.78 21.67
N LYS A 569 0.23 -14.81 22.71
CA LYS A 569 -0.20 -14.73 24.12
C LYS A 569 -0.03 -13.38 24.76
N THR A 570 0.69 -12.46 24.11
CA THR A 570 0.96 -11.13 24.65
C THR A 570 0.61 -10.07 23.63
N LEU A 571 -0.13 -9.06 24.04
CA LEU A 571 -0.54 -7.90 23.23
C LEU A 571 0.12 -6.63 23.80
N TYR A 572 0.74 -5.85 22.92
CA TYR A 572 1.18 -4.47 23.21
C TYR A 572 0.32 -3.52 22.41
N TYR A 573 -0.16 -2.46 23.04
CA TYR A 573 -0.98 -1.45 22.39
C TYR A 573 -0.74 -0.04 22.96
N ALA A 574 -1.00 0.96 22.14
CA ALA A 574 -0.83 2.36 22.48
C ALA A 574 -2.18 3.05 22.64
N LEU A 575 -2.34 3.86 23.69
CA LEU A 575 -3.51 4.71 23.90
C LEU A 575 -3.14 6.18 23.68
N ASP A 576 -4.06 6.91 23.05
CA ASP A 576 -3.96 8.37 22.92
C ASP A 576 -4.43 9.03 24.22
N GLU A 577 -3.52 9.31 25.13
CA GLU A 577 -3.88 10.16 26.28
C GLU A 577 -3.98 11.61 25.79
N LYS A 578 -5.20 12.13 25.79
CA LYS A 578 -5.51 13.52 25.43
C LYS A 578 -4.82 14.50 26.36
N THR A 579 -3.59 14.84 26.04
CA THR A 579 -2.94 16.03 26.55
C THR A 579 -2.87 17.05 25.41
N GLU A 580 -3.28 18.28 25.66
CA GLU A 580 -3.53 19.34 24.68
C GLU A 580 -2.34 19.70 23.75
N SER A 581 -1.18 19.05 23.88
CA SER A 581 0.03 19.46 23.15
C SER A 581 1.02 18.34 22.75
N SER A 582 0.78 17.05 23.00
CA SER A 582 1.79 16.03 22.71
C SER A 582 1.34 14.99 21.69
N SER A 583 2.23 14.68 20.73
CA SER A 583 2.13 13.54 19.82
C SER A 583 2.46 12.19 20.50
N ASN A 584 2.64 12.18 21.83
CA ASN A 584 3.00 11.01 22.59
C ASN A 584 1.78 10.21 23.00
N TYR A 585 1.96 8.94 23.21
CA TYR A 585 0.93 8.00 23.64
C TYR A 585 1.40 7.18 24.85
N SER A 586 0.46 6.60 25.59
CA SER A 586 0.77 5.63 26.63
C SER A 586 0.87 4.24 26.07
N LEU A 587 1.90 3.47 26.43
CA LEU A 587 2.13 2.10 26.00
C LEU A 587 1.66 1.13 27.10
N TYR A 588 0.90 0.13 26.70
CA TYR A 588 0.35 -0.92 27.55
C TYR A 588 0.76 -2.31 27.06
N LYS A 589 0.81 -3.25 28.02
CA LYS A 589 1.00 -4.67 27.80
C LYS A 589 -0.18 -5.43 28.43
N ALA A 590 -0.75 -6.38 27.72
CA ALA A 590 -1.83 -7.24 28.18
C ALA A 590 -1.55 -8.71 27.83
N ASP A 591 -2.03 -9.63 28.64
CA ASP A 591 -1.96 -11.06 28.35
C ASP A 591 -3.20 -11.50 27.57
N ILE A 592 -2.99 -12.40 26.60
CA ILE A 592 -4.05 -13.05 25.83
C ILE A 592 -4.17 -14.48 26.36
N SER A 593 -5.31 -14.81 26.96
CA SER A 593 -5.58 -16.14 27.51
C SER A 593 -7.00 -16.58 27.22
N GLY A 594 -7.15 -17.78 26.66
CA GLY A 594 -8.47 -18.35 26.36
C GLY A 594 -9.31 -17.51 25.39
N GLY A 595 -8.67 -16.67 24.57
CA GLY A 595 -9.32 -15.78 23.63
C GLY A 595 -9.82 -14.46 24.25
N SER A 596 -9.42 -14.15 25.48
CA SER A 596 -9.71 -12.86 26.14
C SER A 596 -8.42 -12.12 26.40
N ILE A 597 -8.49 -10.79 26.35
CA ILE A 597 -7.39 -9.87 26.68
C ILE A 597 -7.57 -9.45 28.15
N SER A 598 -6.49 -9.54 28.95
CA SER A 598 -6.48 -9.03 30.32
C SER A 598 -6.52 -7.49 30.34
N ASP A 599 -6.80 -6.92 31.50
CA ASP A 599 -6.57 -5.49 31.73
C ASP A 599 -5.11 -5.16 31.43
N GLY A 600 -4.87 -4.13 30.64
CA GLY A 600 -3.52 -3.73 30.24
C GLY A 600 -2.74 -3.12 31.41
N VAL A 601 -1.49 -3.54 31.54
CA VAL A 601 -0.52 -2.93 32.45
C VAL A 601 0.23 -1.84 31.69
N LYS A 602 0.17 -0.61 32.22
CA LYS A 602 0.88 0.52 31.61
C LYS A 602 2.39 0.32 31.76
N ILE A 603 3.11 0.42 30.64
CA ILE A 603 4.58 0.38 30.57
C ILE A 603 5.15 1.80 30.67
N SER A 604 4.53 2.75 29.93
CA SER A 604 5.01 4.14 29.86
C SER A 604 3.85 5.10 29.61
N ASP A 605 3.97 6.33 30.13
CA ASP A 605 2.99 7.40 29.94
C ASP A 605 3.26 8.27 28.72
N SER A 606 4.46 8.21 28.15
CA SER A 606 4.89 9.17 27.13
C SER A 606 5.82 8.51 26.12
N VAL A 607 5.24 7.78 25.18
CA VAL A 607 5.98 7.13 24.10
C VAL A 607 5.84 7.94 22.83
N SER A 608 6.95 8.38 22.25
CA SER A 608 6.96 9.05 20.95
C SER A 608 6.97 8.06 19.81
N SER A 609 7.71 6.95 19.92
CA SER A 609 7.74 5.87 18.95
C SER A 609 8.12 4.54 19.62
N LEU A 610 7.32 3.50 19.34
CA LEU A 610 7.68 2.11 19.65
C LEU A 610 8.59 1.58 18.55
N LEU A 611 9.85 1.27 18.89
CA LEU A 611 10.84 0.80 17.93
C LEU A 611 10.67 -0.68 17.62
N MET A 612 10.57 -1.51 18.66
CA MET A 612 10.39 -2.96 18.52
C MET A 612 9.85 -3.59 19.80
N ILE A 613 9.29 -4.77 19.67
CA ILE A 613 9.12 -5.73 20.76
C ILE A 613 10.11 -6.86 20.50
N THR A 614 10.95 -7.16 21.49
CA THR A 614 11.98 -8.19 21.36
C THR A 614 11.38 -9.59 21.46
N ASP A 615 12.13 -10.61 21.02
CA ASP A 615 11.70 -12.02 21.09
C ASP A 615 11.40 -12.48 22.52
N ASP A 616 12.14 -11.94 23.50
CA ASP A 616 11.90 -12.20 24.92
C ASP A 616 10.81 -11.29 25.54
N GLY A 617 10.09 -10.54 24.71
CA GLY A 617 8.91 -9.77 25.10
C GLY A 617 9.21 -8.47 25.83
N LYS A 618 10.31 -7.79 25.51
CA LYS A 618 10.61 -6.45 26.01
C LYS A 618 10.20 -5.38 25.01
N ALA A 619 9.65 -4.26 25.47
CA ALA A 619 9.34 -3.13 24.65
C ALA A 619 10.55 -2.18 24.56
N ILE A 620 11.00 -1.87 23.36
CA ILE A 620 12.05 -0.88 23.11
C ILE A 620 11.40 0.32 22.41
N TYR A 621 11.48 1.48 23.04
CA TYR A 621 10.82 2.69 22.56
C TYR A 621 11.62 3.95 22.90
N VAL A 622 11.23 5.06 22.29
CA VAL A 622 11.81 6.37 22.58
C VAL A 622 10.72 7.35 23.01
N ASN A 623 11.13 8.22 23.93
CA ASN A 623 10.37 9.41 24.34
C ASN A 623 11.11 10.64 23.88
N LYS A 624 10.39 11.70 23.53
CA LYS A 624 11.01 12.98 23.26
C LYS A 624 11.49 13.60 24.57
N SER A 625 12.78 13.93 24.66
CA SER A 625 13.35 14.56 25.85
C SER A 625 12.72 15.92 26.14
N GLU A 626 12.48 16.24 27.41
CA GLU A 626 11.92 17.54 27.82
C GLU A 626 12.84 18.69 27.34
N GLY A 627 12.24 19.68 26.66
CA GLY A 627 12.96 20.87 26.21
C GLY A 627 13.67 20.73 24.85
N SER A 628 13.63 19.56 24.20
CA SER A 628 14.18 19.40 22.87
C SER A 628 13.34 20.11 21.81
N THR A 629 13.94 21.10 21.14
CA THR A 629 13.30 21.88 20.05
C THR A 629 13.57 21.27 18.67
N ASN A 630 14.48 20.29 18.56
CA ASN A 630 14.83 19.63 17.29
C ASN A 630 14.02 18.37 17.09
N SER A 631 13.51 18.19 15.86
CA SER A 631 12.71 17.02 15.49
C SER A 631 13.54 15.72 15.35
N SER A 632 14.86 15.81 15.29
CA SER A 632 15.74 14.67 14.97
C SER A 632 16.72 14.29 16.08
N SER A 633 16.83 15.06 17.15
CA SER A 633 17.74 14.80 18.26
C SER A 633 17.06 15.01 19.60
N GLY A 634 17.55 14.35 20.64
CA GLY A 634 17.03 14.49 22.00
C GLY A 634 15.87 13.56 22.31
N TYR A 635 16.01 12.29 21.98
CA TYR A 635 15.13 11.23 22.44
C TYR A 635 15.77 10.47 23.61
N ASP A 636 14.97 10.11 24.57
CA ASP A 636 15.33 9.18 25.62
C ASP A 636 14.94 7.78 25.19
N LEU A 637 15.89 6.85 25.20
CA LEU A 637 15.71 5.45 24.82
C LEU A 637 15.38 4.61 26.05
N TYR A 638 14.36 3.80 25.95
CA TYR A 638 13.88 2.93 27.02
C TYR A 638 13.85 1.46 26.58
N ILE A 639 14.02 0.58 27.56
CA ILE A 639 13.67 -0.83 27.50
C ILE A 639 12.70 -1.14 28.65
N ASP A 640 11.46 -1.50 28.33
CA ASP A 640 10.33 -1.54 29.25
C ASP A 640 10.19 -0.17 29.99
N ASP A 641 10.24 -0.17 31.31
CA ASP A 641 10.17 1.05 32.15
C ASP A 641 11.54 1.67 32.47
N LYS A 642 12.62 1.09 31.93
CA LYS A 642 13.99 1.49 32.29
C LYS A 642 14.61 2.40 31.22
N LEU A 643 15.04 3.60 31.65
CA LEU A 643 15.86 4.49 30.82
C LEU A 643 17.21 3.84 30.52
N VAL A 644 17.54 3.71 29.23
CA VAL A 644 18.81 3.21 28.70
C VAL A 644 19.80 4.35 28.55
N ASP A 645 19.38 5.41 27.85
CA ASP A 645 20.22 6.58 27.58
C ASP A 645 19.38 7.77 27.09
N SER A 646 19.95 8.96 27.13
CA SER A 646 19.35 10.19 26.61
C SER A 646 20.08 10.68 25.37
N ASP A 647 19.52 11.70 24.68
CA ASP A 647 20.08 12.27 23.45
C ASP A 647 20.31 11.27 22.31
N VAL A 648 19.49 10.21 22.27
CA VAL A 648 19.49 9.22 21.19
C VAL A 648 18.99 9.87 19.92
N TYR A 649 19.68 9.63 18.81
CA TYR A 649 19.33 10.19 17.51
C TYR A 649 18.37 9.30 16.76
N ALA A 650 17.18 9.80 16.49
CA ALA A 650 16.06 9.03 15.93
C ALA A 650 16.30 8.41 14.54
N ASN A 651 17.13 9.07 13.71
CA ASN A 651 17.34 8.62 12.33
C ASN A 651 18.42 7.52 12.20
N TYR A 652 19.11 7.17 13.29
CA TYR A 652 19.98 6.01 13.30
C TYR A 652 19.19 4.77 13.74
N PRO A 653 19.42 3.61 13.13
CA PRO A 653 18.79 2.37 13.55
C PRO A 653 19.25 1.98 14.96
N VAL A 654 18.32 1.51 15.78
CA VAL A 654 18.60 0.83 17.04
C VAL A 654 18.56 -0.66 16.76
N TYR A 655 19.63 -1.36 17.12
CA TYR A 655 19.75 -2.80 16.95
C TYR A 655 19.60 -3.51 18.29
N TYR A 656 18.87 -4.61 18.30
CA TYR A 656 18.80 -5.54 19.44
C TYR A 656 19.29 -6.91 19.02
N TYR A 657 20.29 -7.41 19.72
CA TYR A 657 20.88 -8.73 19.50
C TYR A 657 21.45 -9.30 20.79
N ASP A 658 21.17 -10.54 21.13
CA ASP A 658 21.70 -11.27 22.30
C ASP A 658 21.66 -10.44 23.59
N ASN A 659 20.48 -9.90 23.93
CA ASN A 659 20.25 -9.04 25.10
C ASN A 659 21.12 -7.77 25.15
N ALA A 660 21.63 -7.29 24.03
CA ALA A 660 22.33 -6.05 23.90
C ALA A 660 21.62 -5.10 22.94
N LEU A 661 21.56 -3.80 23.31
CA LEU A 661 21.11 -2.73 22.44
C LEU A 661 22.33 -1.96 21.91
N TYR A 662 22.32 -1.67 20.62
CA TYR A 662 23.31 -0.82 19.96
C TYR A 662 22.58 0.40 19.37
N TYR A 663 23.07 1.60 19.69
CA TYR A 663 22.39 2.85 19.36
C TYR A 663 23.38 4.02 19.27
N ALA A 664 22.94 5.14 18.71
CA ALA A 664 23.76 6.34 18.53
C ALA A 664 23.21 7.52 19.35
N THR A 665 24.10 8.27 20.01
CA THR A 665 23.79 9.48 20.77
C THR A 665 24.61 10.66 20.25
N ASP A 666 24.35 11.86 20.76
CA ASP A 666 25.17 13.06 20.53
C ASP A 666 25.39 13.39 19.03
N TYR A 667 24.39 13.24 18.22
CA TYR A 667 24.51 13.46 16.77
C TYR A 667 24.74 14.93 16.41
N SER A 668 25.74 15.16 15.58
CA SER A 668 26.01 16.44 14.96
C SER A 668 25.56 16.49 13.51
N SER A 669 24.56 17.32 13.20
CA SER A 669 24.07 17.51 11.83
C SER A 669 25.11 18.14 10.90
N THR A 670 26.07 18.89 11.44
CA THR A 670 27.14 19.53 10.67
C THR A 670 28.18 18.52 10.20
N SER A 671 28.56 17.57 11.05
CA SER A 671 29.56 16.54 10.72
C SER A 671 28.96 15.23 10.28
N GLN A 672 27.62 15.01 10.48
CA GLN A 672 26.93 13.76 10.29
C GLN A 672 27.56 12.59 11.08
N LYS A 673 27.99 12.87 12.30
CA LYS A 673 28.65 11.93 13.20
C LYS A 673 27.91 11.85 14.53
N ALA A 674 28.01 10.69 15.17
CA ALA A 674 27.39 10.39 16.45
C ALA A 674 28.34 9.56 17.34
N THR A 675 27.97 9.40 18.60
CA THR A 675 28.61 8.49 19.55
C THR A 675 27.91 7.15 19.51
N LEU A 676 28.57 6.09 19.09
CA LEU A 676 28.06 4.72 19.11
C LEU A 676 28.20 4.10 20.49
N LYS A 677 27.13 3.55 21.02
CA LYS A 677 27.07 2.93 22.36
C LYS A 677 26.45 1.52 22.30
N CYS A 678 26.75 0.74 23.33
CA CYS A 678 26.13 -0.58 23.59
C CYS A 678 25.57 -0.60 25.01
N TYR A 679 24.29 -0.96 25.16
CA TYR A 679 23.70 -1.26 26.45
C TYR A 679 23.59 -2.78 26.62
N LYS A 680 24.24 -3.33 27.64
CA LYS A 680 24.19 -4.75 27.96
C LYS A 680 24.25 -4.92 29.47
N SER A 681 23.48 -5.86 30.01
CA SER A 681 23.46 -6.18 31.46
C SER A 681 23.17 -5.00 32.37
N GLY A 682 22.43 -4.00 31.89
CA GLY A 682 22.01 -2.84 32.68
C GLY A 682 22.94 -1.63 32.61
N GLU A 683 24.01 -1.68 31.83
CA GLU A 683 25.00 -0.62 31.67
C GLU A 683 25.19 -0.18 30.23
N SER A 684 25.24 1.13 29.99
CA SER A 684 25.60 1.74 28.72
C SER A 684 27.08 1.93 28.61
N THR A 685 27.70 1.40 27.59
CA THR A 685 29.12 1.49 27.32
C THR A 685 29.38 2.18 25.98
N LYS A 686 30.25 3.20 25.98
CA LYS A 686 30.68 3.85 24.75
C LYS A 686 31.58 2.92 23.94
N ILE A 687 31.26 2.73 22.65
CA ILE A 687 32.10 2.01 21.70
C ILE A 687 33.07 2.98 21.01
N LYS A 688 32.52 4.05 20.39
CA LYS A 688 33.32 5.00 19.63
C LYS A 688 32.58 6.31 19.40
N ASP A 689 33.33 7.45 19.44
CA ASP A 689 32.83 8.75 18.96
C ASP A 689 33.01 8.86 17.43
N ASP A 690 32.44 9.89 16.83
CA ASP A 690 32.61 10.23 15.41
C ASP A 690 32.21 9.11 14.42
N VAL A 691 31.21 8.32 14.78
CA VAL A 691 30.63 7.24 13.93
C VAL A 691 29.54 7.81 13.05
N SER A 692 29.56 7.47 11.76
CA SER A 692 28.52 7.94 10.79
C SER A 692 27.59 6.85 10.34
N ILE A 693 28.05 5.61 10.20
CA ILE A 693 27.26 4.45 9.75
C ILE A 693 27.70 3.25 10.58
N TYR A 694 26.78 2.43 11.02
CA TYR A 694 27.10 1.18 11.70
C TYR A 694 26.08 0.07 11.41
N SER A 695 26.50 -1.16 11.62
CA SER A 695 25.69 -2.37 11.48
C SER A 695 26.15 -3.41 12.50
N VAL A 696 25.20 -4.17 13.04
CA VAL A 696 25.45 -5.29 13.94
C VAL A 696 25.51 -6.59 13.15
N LEU A 697 26.45 -7.44 13.44
CA LEU A 697 26.62 -8.74 12.79
C LEU A 697 26.03 -9.88 13.63
N THR A 698 25.77 -11.04 13.02
CA THR A 698 25.15 -12.20 13.69
C THR A 698 26.02 -12.87 14.74
N ASP A 699 27.25 -12.44 14.90
CA ASP A 699 28.14 -12.85 15.99
C ASP A 699 28.16 -11.82 17.15
N GLY A 700 27.32 -10.80 17.09
CA GLY A 700 27.24 -9.71 18.06
C GLY A 700 28.34 -8.66 17.93
N SER A 701 29.23 -8.79 16.95
CA SER A 701 30.17 -7.71 16.64
C SER A 701 29.51 -6.58 15.88
N VAL A 702 30.08 -5.39 15.96
CA VAL A 702 29.60 -4.19 15.28
C VAL A 702 30.65 -3.69 14.32
N ILE A 703 30.27 -3.47 13.08
CA ILE A 703 31.09 -2.76 12.10
C ILE A 703 30.58 -1.33 11.96
N PHE A 704 31.47 -0.38 11.82
CA PHE A 704 31.10 1.03 11.70
C PHE A 704 32.16 1.86 10.93
N ILE A 705 31.68 2.95 10.31
CA ILE A 705 32.54 3.92 9.65
C ILE A 705 32.84 5.06 10.64
N TYR A 706 34.09 5.23 10.93
CA TYR A 706 34.65 6.29 11.77
C TYR A 706 35.18 7.43 10.91
N ASP A 707 35.05 8.66 11.41
CA ASP A 707 35.60 9.89 10.82
C ASP A 707 35.22 10.10 9.33
N TYR A 708 33.99 9.79 9.00
CA TYR A 708 33.45 9.96 7.64
C TYR A 708 33.48 11.42 7.21
N SER A 709 34.04 11.68 6.03
CA SER A 709 34.06 13.00 5.40
C SER A 709 32.90 13.12 4.37
N ILE A 710 32.00 14.05 4.59
CA ILE A 710 30.90 14.36 3.66
C ILE A 710 31.43 14.80 2.29
N THR A 711 32.57 15.48 2.25
CA THR A 711 33.18 16.01 1.01
C THR A 711 33.77 14.90 0.15
N SER A 712 34.51 13.97 0.75
CA SER A 712 35.11 12.84 0.04
C SER A 712 34.21 11.64 -0.02
N MET A 713 33.10 11.61 0.75
CA MET A 713 32.17 10.48 0.93
C MET A 713 32.90 9.20 1.35
N ARG A 714 33.89 9.31 2.28
CA ARG A 714 34.72 8.20 2.75
C ARG A 714 35.08 8.35 4.20
N GLY A 715 35.33 7.22 4.87
CA GLY A 715 35.81 7.14 6.23
C GLY A 715 36.61 5.87 6.48
N GLU A 716 36.96 5.63 7.74
CA GLU A 716 37.68 4.45 8.17
C GLU A 716 36.72 3.38 8.69
N LEU A 717 36.85 2.14 8.21
CA LEU A 717 36.05 1.01 8.69
C LEU A 717 36.68 0.36 9.91
N TYR A 718 35.89 0.23 10.95
CA TYR A 718 36.26 -0.45 12.21
C TYR A 718 35.32 -1.62 12.51
N ARG A 719 35.83 -2.59 13.29
CA ARG A 719 35.03 -3.66 13.90
C ARG A 719 35.23 -3.65 15.41
N TYR A 720 34.13 -3.81 16.14
CA TYR A 720 34.07 -3.97 17.59
C TYR A 720 33.50 -5.35 17.94
N SER A 721 34.25 -6.16 18.69
CA SER A 721 33.87 -7.49 19.16
C SER A 721 33.98 -7.61 20.69
N GLY A 722 33.85 -6.48 21.40
CA GLY A 722 34.20 -6.33 22.81
C GLY A 722 35.62 -5.84 22.99
N GLY A 723 35.83 -4.94 23.92
CA GLY A 723 37.13 -4.31 24.17
C GLY A 723 37.38 -3.04 23.31
N ASN A 724 38.51 -2.90 22.67
CA ASN A 724 38.83 -1.77 21.81
C ASN A 724 38.43 -2.08 20.36
N PRO A 725 37.81 -1.12 19.64
CA PRO A 725 37.58 -1.28 18.21
C PRO A 725 38.87 -1.41 17.41
N GLU A 726 38.90 -2.32 16.45
CA GLU A 726 40.04 -2.55 15.56
C GLU A 726 39.74 -1.99 14.16
N LYS A 727 40.72 -1.28 13.58
CA LYS A 727 40.65 -0.73 12.24
C LYS A 727 40.76 -1.85 11.21
N ILE A 728 39.85 -1.86 10.24
CA ILE A 728 39.74 -2.88 9.18
C ILE A 728 40.32 -2.33 7.87
N ASP A 729 39.83 -1.15 7.43
CA ASP A 729 40.21 -0.58 6.14
C ASP A 729 40.10 0.96 6.15
N ASP A 730 40.69 1.58 5.13
CA ASP A 730 40.65 3.02 4.85
C ASP A 730 39.74 3.30 3.64
N ASP A 731 39.35 4.58 3.48
CA ASP A 731 38.64 5.09 2.31
C ASP A 731 37.31 4.35 1.99
N VAL A 732 36.63 3.83 3.01
CA VAL A 732 35.38 3.11 2.90
C VAL A 732 34.21 4.08 2.71
N GLN A 733 33.38 3.82 1.70
CA GLN A 733 32.26 4.67 1.32
C GLN A 733 30.97 4.32 2.08
N SER A 734 30.67 3.04 2.23
CA SER A 734 29.46 2.56 2.90
C SER A 734 29.60 1.13 3.39
N ILE A 735 28.76 0.76 4.34
CA ILE A 735 28.55 -0.62 4.83
C ILE A 735 27.29 -1.15 4.19
N ILE A 736 27.33 -2.41 3.71
CA ILE A 736 26.13 -3.11 3.26
C ILE A 736 25.56 -3.88 4.43
N HIS A 737 24.35 -3.52 4.80
CA HIS A 737 23.61 -4.22 5.83
C HIS A 737 23.03 -5.52 5.27
N ILE A 738 23.38 -6.66 5.85
CA ILE A 738 22.80 -7.96 5.51
C ILE A 738 21.72 -8.25 6.54
N ASN A 739 20.46 -8.28 6.10
CA ASN A 739 19.34 -8.66 6.97
C ASN A 739 19.54 -10.07 7.51
N ASN A 740 19.34 -10.22 8.81
CA ASN A 740 19.34 -11.49 9.48
C ASN A 740 18.22 -11.50 10.52
N ASP A 741 17.40 -12.55 10.53
CA ASP A 741 16.24 -12.67 11.41
C ASP A 741 16.59 -12.66 12.91
N LYS A 742 17.84 -12.88 13.26
CA LYS A 742 18.32 -12.82 14.66
C LYS A 742 18.61 -11.40 15.15
N ILE A 743 18.70 -10.43 14.26
CA ILE A 743 18.98 -9.05 14.59
C ILE A 743 17.72 -8.23 14.40
N GLN A 744 17.17 -7.72 15.49
CA GLN A 744 16.00 -6.85 15.42
C GLN A 744 16.45 -5.40 15.25
N ILE A 745 15.77 -4.69 14.35
CA ILE A 745 16.10 -3.31 13.97
C ILE A 745 14.89 -2.43 14.16
N GLY A 746 15.06 -1.36 14.92
CA GLY A 746 14.06 -0.31 15.07
C GLY A 746 14.54 1.02 14.52
N VAL A 747 13.68 1.72 13.82
CA VAL A 747 13.91 3.08 13.32
C VAL A 747 12.77 3.96 13.79
N VAL A 748 13.10 5.17 14.23
CA VAL A 748 12.09 6.18 14.56
C VAL A 748 11.60 6.80 13.23
N TYR A 749 10.31 6.70 12.96
CA TYR A 749 9.68 7.28 11.78
C TYR A 749 8.99 8.60 12.12
#